data_06d8aa9d0768974d3e03d4aeafaf961f
#
_entry.id   06d8aa9d0768974d3e03d4aeafaf961f
#
_cell.length_a   1.000
_cell.length_b   1.000
_cell.length_c   1.000
_cell.angle_alpha   90.00
_cell.angle_beta   90.00
_cell.angle_gamma   90.00
#
_symmetry.space_group_name_H-M   'P 1'
#
loop_
_entity.id
_entity.type
_entity.pdbx_description
1 polymer ?
#
loop_
_entity_poly.entity_id
_entity_poly.type
_entity_poly.pdbx_seq_one_letter_code
_entity_poly.pdbx_strand_id
1 'polypeptide(L)'
;MQLPYLPKWGTVAATVSITSIARASEADIKIPDLTQVSFSGLGGTSGLALMYAGLALCAIGMVFGLFQYWQTKMLPVHSSMASVSHTIWETCKTYLFTQGKFLAILWMLIAACMIYYFGVLSHMSAGHVVVILLSSVLGILGSYGVAWFGIRINTVANSRAAFSALRGNPLATLGIPLRSGMSVGLLLVCVELFFMICILVFLPRDLVGPCFIGFAIGESLGASVLRICGGIFTKIADIGSDLMKIVFKLPEDDPKNPGVIADCTGDNAGDSVGPTADGFETYGVTGVALIAFLALALAAAPEACATLIIWLFAMRALMIVTSLLSYFINEALAKVFYGGKKDFDFEAPLTHLVWLTSAVSIAITFAASYYLLAHQPGLDPALWWVLSIIISCGTIAGALIPEFTKVFVSTNSRHVKEVTNCSRHGGASLNILSGFVAGNFSAFWMGLIIMLLMFVSYYFSQNPALLSIMPTKFLFAAPIFAFGLVAFGFLGMGPVTIAVDSYGPVTDNAQSVYELSQIEARPGIRDEISRDFGFDPDFENAKYQLEKGDGAGNTFKATAKPVLIGTAVVGATTMVFGIIMLLENLFGDVVTRLSIVQPEIILGVIMGGAVIYWFTGASCQAVVTGAYRAVVYIKENMKLDATTASEKDSKEVVRICTVYAQKGMWNIFIVVFCLALALPFFNAYFFIGYLVGIAFFGLFQAIFMANAGGAWDNAKKIVEVELRQKGTDLHAATVVGDTVGDPFKDTSSVAMNPIIKFATLFGLLAVEIAVTMTNTTAKHAIGAVFFIIALVFIYRSFYSMRIPDESAAS
;
A
#
# COMPACT_ATOMS: atom_id res chain seq x y z
N MET A 1 -23.21 54.09 15.83
CA MET A 1 -23.00 52.63 15.97
C MET A 1 -21.52 52.43 16.19
N GLN A 2 -21.14 52.28 17.45
CA GLN A 2 -19.72 52.17 17.90
C GLN A 2 -19.28 50.68 17.82
N LEU A 3 -18.14 50.45 17.21
CA LEU A 3 -17.44 49.15 17.21
C LEU A 3 -16.76 48.98 18.58
N PRO A 4 -16.82 47.78 19.22
CA PRO A 4 -16.12 47.53 20.47
C PRO A 4 -14.69 47.01 20.23
N TYR A 5 -13.79 47.65 20.85
CA TYR A 5 -12.46 47.31 21.40
C TYR A 5 -11.74 46.04 20.98
N LEU A 6 -10.61 46.24 20.35
CA LEU A 6 -9.46 45.30 20.29
C LEU A 6 -8.74 45.28 21.68
N PRO A 7 -8.43 44.16 22.28
CA PRO A 7 -7.61 44.08 23.47
C PRO A 7 -6.16 44.34 23.14
N LYS A 8 -5.57 45.29 23.92
CA LYS A 8 -4.13 45.59 23.93
C LYS A 8 -3.36 44.37 24.45
N TRP A 9 -2.39 43.91 23.70
CA TRP A 9 -1.40 42.95 24.16
C TRP A 9 -0.50 43.59 25.21
N GLY A 10 -0.79 43.30 26.46
CA GLY A 10 0.08 43.68 27.59
C GLY A 10 1.23 42.69 27.71
N THR A 11 2.43 43.23 27.67
CA THR A 11 3.68 42.57 27.99
C THR A 11 3.64 42.04 29.44
N VAL A 12 3.52 40.71 29.59
CA VAL A 12 3.90 40.02 30.83
C VAL A 12 5.26 39.38 30.61
N ALA A 13 6.27 40.08 31.07
CA ALA A 13 7.62 39.51 31.22
C ALA A 13 7.59 38.60 32.47
N ALA A 14 7.30 37.34 32.29
CA ALA A 14 7.56 36.33 33.30
C ALA A 14 8.98 35.82 33.10
N THR A 15 9.87 36.22 33.99
CA THR A 15 11.17 35.59 34.21
C THR A 15 10.94 34.15 34.67
N VAL A 16 10.90 33.20 33.76
CA VAL A 16 10.91 31.79 34.07
C VAL A 16 12.37 31.39 34.26
N SER A 17 12.71 31.03 35.46
CA SER A 17 13.95 30.36 35.81
C SER A 17 14.11 29.14 34.93
N ILE A 18 15.19 29.06 34.15
CA ILE A 18 15.55 27.93 33.33
C ILE A 18 16.05 26.81 34.26
N THR A 19 15.10 26.10 34.87
CA THR A 19 15.37 24.71 35.26
C THR A 19 15.34 23.90 33.99
N SER A 20 16.37 23.10 33.76
CA SER A 20 16.48 22.15 32.64
C SER A 20 15.25 21.25 32.62
N ILE A 21 14.23 21.66 31.89
CA ILE A 21 13.11 20.79 31.57
C ILE A 21 13.71 19.73 30.61
N ALA A 22 13.79 18.51 31.05
CA ALA A 22 14.07 17.37 30.19
C ALA A 22 13.00 17.40 29.09
N ARG A 23 13.42 17.79 27.89
CA ARG A 23 12.53 17.86 26.72
C ARG A 23 12.26 16.42 26.31
N ALA A 24 11.04 15.93 26.52
CA ALA A 24 10.59 14.67 25.96
C ALA A 24 10.44 14.88 24.45
N SER A 25 11.38 14.33 23.69
CA SER A 25 11.39 14.26 22.24
C SER A 25 11.17 12.79 21.84
N GLU A 26 10.71 12.50 20.63
CA GLU A 26 10.72 11.11 20.13
C GLU A 26 12.14 10.57 20.00
N ALA A 27 13.14 11.43 19.86
CA ALA A 27 14.55 11.04 20.02
C ALA A 27 14.83 10.45 21.42
N ASP A 28 13.97 10.74 22.40
CA ASP A 28 14.05 10.23 23.76
C ASP A 28 13.13 9.00 24.00
N ILE A 29 12.53 8.41 22.97
CA ILE A 29 11.79 7.15 23.10
C ILE A 29 12.75 6.07 23.61
N LYS A 30 12.68 5.81 24.90
CA LYS A 30 13.48 4.79 25.56
C LYS A 30 12.71 3.48 25.55
N ILE A 31 13.21 2.55 24.74
CA ILE A 31 12.69 1.19 24.76
C ILE A 31 13.14 0.54 26.07
N PRO A 32 12.21 -0.05 26.87
CA PRO A 32 12.55 -0.73 28.11
C PRO A 32 13.47 -1.92 27.89
N ASP A 33 14.07 -2.40 28.98
CA ASP A 33 14.94 -3.59 28.96
C ASP A 33 14.16 -4.87 28.67
N LEU A 34 14.23 -5.37 27.46
CA LEU A 34 13.55 -6.60 27.05
C LEU A 34 14.15 -7.86 27.71
N THR A 35 15.37 -7.79 28.25
CA THR A 35 16.01 -8.92 28.92
C THR A 35 15.41 -9.21 30.30
N GLN A 36 14.76 -8.22 30.91
CA GLN A 36 14.10 -8.33 32.22
C GLN A 36 12.74 -9.04 32.14
N VAL A 37 12.16 -9.14 30.94
CA VAL A 37 10.84 -9.78 30.79
C VAL A 37 10.99 -11.28 30.62
N SER A 38 10.25 -12.04 31.45
CA SER A 38 10.10 -13.49 31.30
C SER A 38 8.63 -13.88 31.29
N PHE A 39 8.29 -14.82 30.42
CA PHE A 39 6.91 -15.25 30.21
C PHE A 39 6.63 -16.54 31.02
N SER A 40 5.92 -16.39 32.14
CA SER A 40 5.58 -17.49 33.01
C SER A 40 4.69 -18.54 32.33
N GLY A 41 3.77 -18.14 31.48
CA GLY A 41 2.93 -19.03 30.66
C GLY A 41 3.71 -19.88 29.65
N LEU A 42 4.95 -19.50 29.35
CA LEU A 42 5.87 -20.27 28.50
C LEU A 42 7.04 -20.89 29.29
N GLY A 43 6.80 -21.22 30.55
CA GLY A 43 7.81 -21.87 31.42
C GLY A 43 8.99 -20.97 31.78
N GLY A 44 8.80 -19.64 31.81
CA GLY A 44 9.84 -18.67 32.15
C GLY A 44 10.75 -18.27 30.98
N THR A 45 10.34 -18.51 29.77
CA THR A 45 11.08 -18.09 28.56
C THR A 45 11.31 -16.58 28.56
N SER A 46 12.56 -16.14 28.35
CA SER A 46 12.89 -14.71 28.29
C SER A 46 12.37 -14.04 27.02
N GLY A 47 12.02 -12.75 27.09
CA GLY A 47 11.60 -11.97 25.95
C GLY A 47 12.64 -11.95 24.83
N LEU A 48 13.93 -11.91 25.19
CA LEU A 48 15.03 -11.96 24.22
C LEU A 48 15.05 -13.31 23.46
N ALA A 49 14.78 -14.43 24.15
CA ALA A 49 14.70 -15.74 23.49
C ALA A 49 13.55 -15.80 22.47
N LEU A 50 12.41 -15.14 22.77
CA LEU A 50 11.30 -15.01 21.81
C LEU A 50 11.70 -14.16 20.59
N MET A 51 12.49 -13.11 20.77
CA MET A 51 13.00 -12.32 19.67
C MET A 51 13.96 -13.13 18.77
N TYR A 52 14.86 -13.91 19.34
CA TYR A 52 15.71 -14.83 18.57
C TYR A 52 14.90 -15.92 17.85
N ALA A 53 13.87 -16.46 18.49
CA ALA A 53 12.94 -17.38 17.83
C ALA A 53 12.22 -16.69 16.64
N GLY A 54 11.83 -15.42 16.80
CA GLY A 54 11.29 -14.59 15.72
C GLY A 54 12.26 -14.43 14.56
N LEU A 55 13.54 -14.13 14.82
CA LEU A 55 14.58 -14.05 13.78
C LEU A 55 14.75 -15.38 13.03
N ALA A 56 14.77 -16.50 13.76
CA ALA A 56 14.87 -17.82 13.16
C ALA A 56 13.64 -18.12 12.25
N LEU A 57 12.45 -17.75 12.72
CA LEU A 57 11.23 -17.91 11.94
C LEU A 57 11.22 -17.02 10.68
N CYS A 58 11.70 -15.78 10.78
CA CYS A 58 11.88 -14.92 9.62
C CYS A 58 12.85 -15.53 8.61
N ALA A 59 13.97 -16.09 9.07
CA ALA A 59 14.93 -16.77 8.18
C ALA A 59 14.29 -17.95 7.45
N ILE A 60 13.51 -18.77 8.16
CA ILE A 60 12.76 -19.90 7.57
C ILE A 60 11.76 -19.38 6.53
N GLY A 61 11.01 -18.34 6.83
CA GLY A 61 10.05 -17.75 5.89
C GLY A 61 10.71 -17.15 4.64
N MET A 62 11.86 -16.48 4.80
CA MET A 62 12.65 -15.98 3.66
C MET A 62 13.14 -17.12 2.77
N VAL A 63 13.67 -18.19 3.37
CA VAL A 63 14.10 -19.39 2.63
C VAL A 63 12.93 -20.03 1.89
N PHE A 64 11.76 -20.11 2.53
CA PHE A 64 10.55 -20.61 1.89
C PHE A 64 10.15 -19.75 0.68
N GLY A 65 10.14 -18.43 0.81
CA GLY A 65 9.84 -17.51 -0.29
C GLY A 65 10.79 -17.69 -1.48
N LEU A 66 12.09 -17.79 -1.21
CA LEU A 66 13.11 -18.05 -2.24
C LEU A 66 12.95 -19.45 -2.87
N PHE A 67 12.56 -20.44 -2.09
CA PHE A 67 12.30 -21.80 -2.57
C PHE A 67 11.11 -21.84 -3.53
N GLN A 68 10.01 -21.12 -3.21
CA GLN A 68 8.86 -20.98 -4.09
C GLN A 68 9.23 -20.26 -5.41
N TYR A 69 10.08 -19.24 -5.35
CA TYR A 69 10.63 -18.58 -6.54
C TYR A 69 11.39 -19.59 -7.41
N TRP A 70 12.28 -20.37 -6.80
CA TRP A 70 13.06 -21.39 -7.52
C TRP A 70 12.16 -22.45 -8.14
N GLN A 71 11.17 -22.98 -7.41
CA GLN A 71 10.19 -23.92 -7.95
C GLN A 71 9.42 -23.33 -9.15
N THR A 72 8.96 -22.09 -9.06
CA THR A 72 8.23 -21.40 -10.14
C THR A 72 9.14 -21.26 -11.38
N LYS A 73 10.40 -20.88 -11.16
CA LYS A 73 11.38 -20.73 -12.24
C LYS A 73 11.68 -22.03 -12.98
N MET A 74 11.63 -23.16 -12.28
CA MET A 74 11.90 -24.50 -12.85
C MET A 74 10.71 -25.09 -13.63
N LEU A 75 9.53 -24.48 -13.56
CA LEU A 75 8.38 -24.94 -14.34
C LEU A 75 8.66 -24.82 -15.84
N PRO A 76 8.17 -25.79 -16.63
CA PRO A 76 8.36 -25.80 -18.08
C PRO A 76 7.66 -24.58 -18.71
N VAL A 77 8.26 -24.06 -19.78
CA VAL A 77 7.73 -22.94 -20.56
C VAL A 77 8.27 -23.01 -21.99
N HIS A 78 7.44 -22.70 -22.97
CA HIS A 78 7.88 -22.61 -24.36
C HIS A 78 8.77 -21.39 -24.59
N SER A 79 9.77 -21.51 -25.47
CA SER A 79 10.77 -20.47 -25.73
C SER A 79 10.15 -19.12 -26.16
N SER A 80 9.05 -19.14 -26.93
CA SER A 80 8.37 -17.92 -27.36
C SER A 80 7.81 -17.11 -26.19
N MET A 81 7.11 -17.78 -25.26
CA MET A 81 6.57 -17.10 -24.06
C MET A 81 7.68 -16.67 -23.11
N ALA A 82 8.74 -17.46 -22.98
CA ALA A 82 9.91 -17.11 -22.19
C ALA A 82 10.63 -15.87 -22.74
N SER A 83 10.69 -15.70 -24.05
CA SER A 83 11.29 -14.53 -24.70
C SER A 83 10.48 -13.25 -24.43
N VAL A 84 9.16 -13.29 -24.54
CA VAL A 84 8.29 -12.15 -24.21
C VAL A 84 8.48 -11.75 -22.75
N SER A 85 8.38 -12.72 -21.85
CA SER A 85 8.60 -12.49 -20.41
C SER A 85 9.99 -11.92 -20.09
N HIS A 86 11.01 -12.32 -20.84
CA HIS A 86 12.36 -11.75 -20.69
C HIS A 86 12.43 -10.31 -21.16
N THR A 87 11.78 -9.96 -22.27
CA THR A 87 11.69 -8.57 -22.75
C THR A 87 11.01 -7.67 -21.72
N ILE A 88 9.88 -8.12 -21.17
CA ILE A 88 9.17 -7.41 -20.10
C ILE A 88 10.08 -7.21 -18.87
N TRP A 89 10.84 -8.24 -18.48
CA TRP A 89 11.79 -8.10 -17.36
C TRP A 89 12.89 -7.07 -17.63
N GLU A 90 13.46 -7.02 -18.83
CA GLU A 90 14.52 -6.06 -19.17
C GLU A 90 14.00 -4.60 -19.13
N THR A 91 12.76 -4.37 -19.58
CA THR A 91 12.11 -3.07 -19.48
C THR A 91 11.80 -2.68 -18.03
N CYS A 92 11.25 -3.61 -17.23
CA CYS A 92 11.02 -3.42 -15.79
C CYS A 92 12.32 -3.08 -15.05
N LYS A 93 13.40 -3.79 -15.36
CA LYS A 93 14.72 -3.55 -14.75
C LYS A 93 15.23 -2.14 -15.07
N THR A 94 15.08 -1.68 -16.31
CA THR A 94 15.47 -0.33 -16.72
C THR A 94 14.65 0.73 -16.00
N TYR A 95 13.34 0.52 -15.88
CA TYR A 95 12.44 1.36 -15.10
C TYR A 95 12.90 1.44 -13.62
N LEU A 96 13.11 0.29 -12.97
CA LEU A 96 13.54 0.25 -11.57
C LEU A 96 14.85 1.00 -11.32
N PHE A 97 15.88 0.81 -12.17
CA PHE A 97 17.12 1.58 -12.04
C PHE A 97 16.91 3.09 -12.16
N THR A 98 16.00 3.51 -13.02
CA THR A 98 15.66 4.92 -13.19
C THR A 98 14.98 5.47 -11.94
N GLN A 99 14.05 4.70 -11.35
CA GLN A 99 13.38 5.07 -10.10
C GLN A 99 14.34 5.06 -8.91
N GLY A 100 15.28 4.13 -8.84
CA GLY A 100 16.30 4.09 -7.79
C GLY A 100 17.18 5.34 -7.75
N LYS A 101 17.58 5.87 -8.91
CA LYS A 101 18.32 7.15 -8.99
C LYS A 101 17.48 8.32 -8.49
N PHE A 102 16.21 8.35 -8.88
CA PHE A 102 15.29 9.40 -8.47
C PHE A 102 15.03 9.35 -6.95
N LEU A 103 14.84 8.16 -6.40
CA LEU A 103 14.67 7.93 -4.97
C LEU A 103 15.88 8.41 -4.16
N ALA A 104 17.11 8.18 -4.64
CA ALA A 104 18.30 8.66 -3.99
C ALA A 104 18.36 10.20 -3.90
N ILE A 105 17.88 10.92 -4.93
CA ILE A 105 17.80 12.39 -4.91
C ILE A 105 16.80 12.87 -3.85
N LEU A 106 15.63 12.24 -3.78
CA LEU A 106 14.61 12.61 -2.79
C LEU A 106 15.06 12.28 -1.36
N TRP A 107 15.77 11.15 -1.19
CA TRP A 107 16.35 10.80 0.11
C TRP A 107 17.33 11.86 0.62
N MET A 108 18.13 12.48 -0.24
CA MET A 108 19.05 13.55 0.19
C MET A 108 18.32 14.74 0.83
N LEU A 109 17.10 15.09 0.34
CA LEU A 109 16.30 16.15 0.95
C LEU A 109 15.86 15.77 2.37
N ILE A 110 15.38 14.53 2.54
CA ILE A 110 14.94 14.01 3.83
C ILE A 110 16.12 13.86 4.79
N ALA A 111 17.25 13.34 4.31
CA ALA A 111 18.46 13.18 5.09
C ALA A 111 18.96 14.54 5.66
N ALA A 112 18.86 15.62 4.89
CA ALA A 112 19.19 16.96 5.36
C ALA A 112 18.30 17.38 6.56
N CYS A 113 16.99 17.10 6.50
CA CYS A 113 16.08 17.36 7.63
C CYS A 113 16.42 16.50 8.85
N MET A 114 16.73 15.21 8.63
CA MET A 114 17.12 14.29 9.71
C MET A 114 18.44 14.72 10.36
N ILE A 115 19.44 15.11 9.56
CA ILE A 115 20.72 15.62 10.08
C ILE A 115 20.50 16.88 10.92
N TYR A 116 19.66 17.79 10.44
CA TYR A 116 19.35 19.01 11.19
C TYR A 116 18.64 18.68 12.51
N TYR A 117 17.65 17.80 12.47
CA TYR A 117 16.90 17.42 13.68
C TYR A 117 17.77 16.67 14.69
N PHE A 118 18.34 15.52 14.31
CA PHE A 118 19.08 14.68 15.24
C PHE A 118 20.47 15.26 15.62
N GLY A 119 21.16 15.88 14.64
CA GLY A 119 22.50 16.41 14.85
C GLY A 119 22.52 17.80 15.50
N VAL A 120 21.66 18.71 15.04
CA VAL A 120 21.68 20.11 15.51
C VAL A 120 20.69 20.35 16.65
N LEU A 121 19.44 19.91 16.53
CA LEU A 121 18.41 20.17 17.54
C LEU A 121 18.46 19.21 18.72
N SER A 122 18.64 17.91 18.47
CA SER A 122 18.71 16.88 19.52
C SER A 122 20.13 16.67 20.06
N HIS A 123 21.13 17.38 19.49
CA HIS A 123 22.55 17.31 19.91
C HIS A 123 23.13 15.89 19.96
N MET A 124 22.66 14.98 19.13
CA MET A 124 23.19 13.62 19.05
C MET A 124 24.60 13.61 18.44
N SER A 125 25.41 12.64 18.83
CA SER A 125 26.74 12.47 18.27
C SER A 125 26.67 12.17 16.75
N ALA A 126 27.68 12.57 16.00
CA ALA A 126 27.74 12.29 14.56
C ALA A 126 27.61 10.79 14.24
N GLY A 127 28.16 9.91 15.11
CA GLY A 127 28.03 8.46 14.97
C GLY A 127 26.58 7.99 15.09
N HIS A 128 25.83 8.52 16.05
CA HIS A 128 24.40 8.21 16.23
C HIS A 128 23.59 8.68 15.01
N VAL A 129 23.83 9.89 14.52
CA VAL A 129 23.14 10.40 13.31
C VAL A 129 23.41 9.52 12.10
N VAL A 130 24.65 9.06 11.93
CA VAL A 130 24.98 8.12 10.82
C VAL A 130 24.21 6.81 10.95
N VAL A 131 24.09 6.23 12.15
CA VAL A 131 23.33 4.99 12.36
C VAL A 131 21.85 5.20 12.04
N ILE A 132 21.26 6.35 12.41
CA ILE A 132 19.86 6.68 12.09
C ILE A 132 19.68 6.84 10.57
N LEU A 133 20.60 7.52 9.89
CA LEU A 133 20.58 7.66 8.43
C LEU A 133 20.73 6.29 7.73
N LEU A 134 21.60 5.42 8.24
CA LEU A 134 21.74 4.05 7.72
C LEU A 134 20.45 3.24 7.92
N SER A 135 19.74 3.43 9.03
CA SER A 135 18.44 2.81 9.25
C SER A 135 17.42 3.30 8.22
N SER A 136 17.42 4.58 7.85
CA SER A 136 16.54 5.10 6.80
C SER A 136 16.89 4.53 5.42
N VAL A 137 18.17 4.39 5.11
CA VAL A 137 18.61 3.71 3.89
C VAL A 137 18.19 2.25 3.89
N LEU A 138 18.26 1.57 5.04
CA LEU A 138 17.82 0.19 5.18
C LEU A 138 16.31 0.05 4.90
N GLY A 139 15.48 1.00 5.38
CA GLY A 139 14.06 1.06 5.07
C GLY A 139 13.78 1.23 3.56
N ILE A 140 14.51 2.14 2.90
CA ILE A 140 14.44 2.30 1.45
C ILE A 140 14.83 1.02 0.72
N LEU A 141 15.94 0.41 1.10
CA LEU A 141 16.43 -0.82 0.48
C LEU A 141 15.47 -1.99 0.71
N GLY A 142 14.77 -2.03 1.85
CA GLY A 142 13.70 -2.97 2.13
C GLY A 142 12.56 -2.82 1.13
N SER A 143 11.93 -1.64 1.04
CA SER A 143 10.85 -1.35 0.09
C SER A 143 11.26 -1.62 -1.36
N TYR A 144 12.43 -1.12 -1.76
CA TYR A 144 12.94 -1.29 -3.12
C TYR A 144 13.30 -2.74 -3.44
N GLY A 145 13.92 -3.45 -2.48
CA GLY A 145 14.34 -4.84 -2.64
C GLY A 145 13.17 -5.80 -2.77
N VAL A 146 12.12 -5.62 -1.95
CA VAL A 146 10.92 -6.47 -2.06
C VAL A 146 10.13 -6.16 -3.34
N ALA A 147 10.10 -4.89 -3.81
CA ALA A 147 9.54 -4.55 -5.10
C ALA A 147 10.32 -5.20 -6.24
N TRP A 148 11.64 -5.12 -6.22
CA TRP A 148 12.50 -5.81 -7.19
C TRP A 148 12.23 -7.31 -7.24
N PHE A 149 12.16 -7.95 -6.08
CA PHE A 149 11.89 -9.39 -5.98
C PHE A 149 10.50 -9.74 -6.52
N GLY A 150 9.46 -8.98 -6.12
CA GLY A 150 8.08 -9.20 -6.56
C GLY A 150 7.93 -9.07 -8.07
N ILE A 151 8.46 -8.00 -8.65
CA ILE A 151 8.47 -7.80 -10.10
C ILE A 151 9.20 -8.95 -10.80
N ARG A 152 10.33 -9.40 -10.24
CA ARG A 152 11.11 -10.51 -10.82
C ARG A 152 10.37 -11.84 -10.79
N ILE A 153 9.73 -12.20 -9.67
CA ILE A 153 8.99 -13.47 -9.58
C ILE A 153 7.73 -13.43 -10.44
N ASN A 154 7.04 -12.29 -10.51
CA ASN A 154 5.84 -12.12 -11.31
C ASN A 154 6.17 -12.26 -12.81
N THR A 155 7.23 -11.60 -13.30
CA THR A 155 7.68 -11.79 -14.70
C THR A 155 8.10 -13.22 -15.01
N VAL A 156 8.55 -14.00 -14.05
CA VAL A 156 8.80 -15.43 -14.23
C VAL A 156 7.49 -16.22 -14.24
N ALA A 157 6.55 -15.89 -13.36
CA ALA A 157 5.29 -16.61 -13.19
C ALA A 157 4.35 -16.43 -14.39
N ASN A 158 4.28 -15.23 -15.00
CA ASN A 158 3.41 -14.91 -16.15
C ASN A 158 3.53 -15.97 -17.26
N SER A 159 4.73 -16.18 -17.77
CA SER A 159 4.96 -17.12 -18.89
C SER A 159 4.70 -18.57 -18.50
N ARG A 160 4.90 -18.94 -17.23
CA ARG A 160 4.62 -20.30 -16.73
C ARG A 160 3.12 -20.52 -16.54
N ALA A 161 2.40 -19.49 -16.08
CA ALA A 161 0.94 -19.54 -15.99
C ALA A 161 0.32 -19.63 -17.39
N ALA A 162 0.78 -18.80 -18.34
CA ALA A 162 0.36 -18.83 -19.73
C ALA A 162 0.59 -20.23 -20.37
N PHE A 163 1.78 -20.78 -20.18
CA PHE A 163 2.10 -22.11 -20.73
C PHE A 163 1.34 -23.24 -20.03
N SER A 164 1.11 -23.13 -18.71
CA SER A 164 0.33 -24.11 -17.95
C SER A 164 -1.12 -24.21 -18.41
N ALA A 165 -1.71 -23.09 -18.85
CA ALA A 165 -3.08 -23.05 -19.33
C ALA A 165 -3.29 -23.96 -20.56
N LEU A 166 -2.27 -24.11 -21.42
CA LEU A 166 -2.31 -24.98 -22.59
C LEU A 166 -2.56 -26.47 -22.26
N ARG A 167 -2.29 -26.87 -21.02
CA ARG A 167 -2.55 -28.25 -20.54
C ARG A 167 -4.01 -28.51 -20.18
N GLY A 168 -4.86 -27.48 -20.17
CA GLY A 168 -6.27 -27.62 -19.84
C GLY A 168 -6.53 -27.97 -18.36
N ASN A 169 -5.60 -27.68 -17.46
CA ASN A 169 -5.75 -27.90 -16.01
C ASN A 169 -5.92 -26.56 -15.27
N PRO A 170 -7.17 -26.15 -14.98
CA PRO A 170 -7.43 -24.83 -14.37
C PRO A 170 -6.84 -24.69 -12.97
N LEU A 171 -6.74 -25.78 -12.18
CA LEU A 171 -6.15 -25.71 -10.84
C LEU A 171 -4.63 -25.44 -10.89
N ALA A 172 -3.94 -25.99 -11.89
CA ALA A 172 -2.52 -25.72 -12.09
C ALA A 172 -2.29 -24.27 -12.56
N THR A 173 -3.15 -23.76 -13.44
CA THR A 173 -3.11 -22.37 -13.92
C THR A 173 -3.33 -21.39 -12.78
N LEU A 174 -4.32 -21.61 -11.90
CA LEU A 174 -4.55 -20.82 -10.70
C LEU A 174 -3.40 -20.91 -9.68
N GLY A 175 -2.79 -22.08 -9.53
CA GLY A 175 -1.77 -22.34 -8.51
C GLY A 175 -0.45 -21.59 -8.72
N ILE A 176 -0.09 -21.26 -9.97
CA ILE A 176 1.19 -20.59 -10.28
C ILE A 176 1.18 -19.12 -9.80
N PRO A 177 0.19 -18.27 -10.15
CA PRO A 177 0.10 -16.92 -9.64
C PRO A 177 -0.03 -16.86 -8.12
N LEU A 178 -0.84 -17.74 -7.51
CA LEU A 178 -0.99 -17.79 -6.06
C LEU A 178 0.32 -18.16 -5.35
N ARG A 179 1.09 -19.09 -5.92
CA ARG A 179 2.43 -19.46 -5.42
C ARG A 179 3.41 -18.29 -5.50
N SER A 180 3.39 -17.55 -6.61
CA SER A 180 4.17 -16.32 -6.79
C SER A 180 3.84 -15.32 -5.70
N GLY A 181 2.56 -15.05 -5.49
CA GLY A 181 2.07 -14.12 -4.47
C GLY A 181 2.45 -14.54 -3.05
N MET A 182 2.32 -15.84 -2.69
CA MET A 182 2.75 -16.35 -1.38
C MET A 182 4.26 -16.21 -1.16
N SER A 183 5.07 -16.40 -2.21
CA SER A 183 6.51 -16.16 -2.15
C SER A 183 6.81 -14.71 -1.79
N VAL A 184 6.15 -13.77 -2.46
CA VAL A 184 6.29 -12.33 -2.23
C VAL A 184 5.83 -11.96 -0.82
N GLY A 185 4.61 -12.38 -0.43
CA GLY A 185 4.02 -12.01 0.85
C GLY A 185 4.82 -12.49 2.05
N LEU A 186 5.32 -13.73 2.00
CA LEU A 186 6.15 -14.27 3.07
C LEU A 186 7.53 -13.62 3.12
N LEU A 187 8.19 -13.46 1.98
CA LEU A 187 9.51 -12.84 1.94
C LEU A 187 9.45 -11.41 2.48
N LEU A 188 8.46 -10.63 2.05
CA LEU A 188 8.26 -9.25 2.47
C LEU A 188 8.11 -9.14 3.98
N VAL A 189 7.14 -9.87 4.55
CA VAL A 189 6.85 -9.82 5.99
C VAL A 189 8.05 -10.30 6.81
N CYS A 190 8.74 -11.34 6.34
CA CYS A 190 9.93 -11.85 7.01
C CYS A 190 11.10 -10.87 6.97
N VAL A 191 11.36 -10.19 5.84
CA VAL A 191 12.43 -9.19 5.72
C VAL A 191 12.14 -7.98 6.61
N GLU A 192 10.92 -7.50 6.60
CA GLU A 192 10.50 -6.37 7.43
C GLU A 192 10.67 -6.68 8.92
N LEU A 193 10.06 -7.79 9.37
CA LEU A 193 10.13 -8.20 10.77
C LEU A 193 11.58 -8.50 11.20
N PHE A 194 12.38 -9.08 10.32
CA PHE A 194 13.80 -9.33 10.55
C PHE A 194 14.55 -8.01 10.84
N PHE A 195 14.37 -6.98 10.02
CA PHE A 195 15.01 -5.69 10.24
C PHE A 195 14.54 -5.03 11.52
N MET A 196 13.23 -5.05 11.81
CA MET A 196 12.71 -4.48 13.05
C MET A 196 13.28 -5.20 14.29
N ILE A 197 13.33 -6.54 14.30
CA ILE A 197 13.91 -7.27 15.42
C ILE A 197 15.41 -6.99 15.52
N CYS A 198 16.13 -6.89 14.42
CA CYS A 198 17.54 -6.52 14.43
C CYS A 198 17.78 -5.12 15.04
N ILE A 199 16.99 -4.13 14.68
CA ILE A 199 17.05 -2.79 15.28
C ILE A 199 16.77 -2.89 16.80
N LEU A 200 15.75 -3.64 17.18
CA LEU A 200 15.31 -3.78 18.57
C LEU A 200 16.35 -4.47 19.46
N VAL A 201 17.02 -5.51 18.95
CA VAL A 201 17.87 -6.42 19.73
C VAL A 201 19.35 -6.01 19.72
N PHE A 202 19.84 -5.48 18.57
CA PHE A 202 21.28 -5.27 18.38
C PHE A 202 21.73 -3.82 18.52
N LEU A 203 20.80 -2.83 18.48
CA LEU A 203 21.17 -1.45 18.71
C LEU A 203 21.11 -1.05 20.18
N PRO A 204 21.93 -0.04 20.60
CA PRO A 204 21.80 0.57 21.93
C PRO A 204 20.38 1.11 22.15
N ARG A 205 19.85 0.98 23.38
CA ARG A 205 18.45 1.31 23.70
C ARG A 205 18.05 2.74 23.40
N ASP A 206 18.98 3.68 23.56
CA ASP A 206 18.80 5.10 23.25
C ASP A 206 18.73 5.38 21.74
N LEU A 207 19.19 4.46 20.91
CA LEU A 207 19.13 4.57 19.44
C LEU A 207 17.96 3.83 18.82
N VAL A 208 17.33 2.88 19.52
CA VAL A 208 16.27 2.05 18.95
C VAL A 208 15.11 2.91 18.44
N GLY A 209 14.62 3.86 19.25
CA GLY A 209 13.52 4.76 18.88
C GLY A 209 13.85 5.60 17.64
N PRO A 210 14.92 6.40 17.68
CA PRO A 210 15.37 7.18 16.53
C PRO A 210 15.63 6.34 15.27
N CYS A 211 16.17 5.13 15.40
CA CYS A 211 16.40 4.24 14.27
C CYS A 211 15.11 3.65 13.70
N PHE A 212 14.11 3.36 14.53
CA PHE A 212 12.78 2.98 14.04
C PHE A 212 12.12 4.10 13.24
N ILE A 213 12.20 5.35 13.71
CA ILE A 213 11.69 6.51 12.98
C ILE A 213 12.43 6.66 11.65
N GLY A 214 13.77 6.59 11.67
CA GLY A 214 14.59 6.64 10.46
C GLY A 214 14.21 5.54 9.46
N PHE A 215 14.07 4.30 9.93
CA PHE A 215 13.68 3.14 9.14
C PHE A 215 12.29 3.35 8.51
N ALA A 216 11.30 3.75 9.30
CA ALA A 216 9.94 4.01 8.84
C ALA A 216 9.85 5.15 7.81
N ILE A 217 10.60 6.25 8.01
CA ILE A 217 10.68 7.34 7.02
C ILE A 217 11.29 6.81 5.71
N GLY A 218 12.31 5.96 5.79
CA GLY A 218 12.92 5.34 4.63
C GLY A 218 11.97 4.44 3.86
N GLU A 219 11.24 3.57 4.55
CA GLU A 219 10.21 2.72 3.95
C GLU A 219 9.13 3.53 3.24
N SER A 220 8.64 4.56 3.93
CA SER A 220 7.57 5.41 3.44
C SER A 220 7.98 6.22 2.22
N LEU A 221 9.23 6.71 2.18
CA LEU A 221 9.78 7.33 0.98
C LEU A 221 9.87 6.34 -0.18
N GLY A 222 10.42 5.15 0.07
CA GLY A 222 10.56 4.10 -0.94
C GLY A 222 9.22 3.71 -1.54
N ALA A 223 8.23 3.42 -0.70
CA ALA A 223 6.88 3.05 -1.12
C ALA A 223 6.18 4.18 -1.87
N SER A 224 6.25 5.44 -1.36
CA SER A 224 5.61 6.60 -1.99
C SER A 224 6.12 6.82 -3.41
N VAL A 225 7.44 6.82 -3.59
CA VAL A 225 8.07 7.04 -4.91
C VAL A 225 7.69 5.93 -5.88
N LEU A 226 7.87 4.68 -5.48
CA LEU A 226 7.58 3.54 -6.35
C LEU A 226 6.09 3.46 -6.69
N ARG A 227 5.21 3.74 -5.73
CA ARG A 227 3.76 3.63 -5.92
C ARG A 227 3.20 4.73 -6.80
N ILE A 228 3.59 5.99 -6.59
CA ILE A 228 3.11 7.11 -7.40
C ILE A 228 3.67 7.02 -8.82
N CYS A 229 4.98 6.81 -8.97
CA CYS A 229 5.59 6.65 -10.29
C CYS A 229 5.06 5.41 -11.02
N GLY A 230 4.94 4.28 -10.33
CA GLY A 230 4.43 3.03 -10.88
C GLY A 230 3.00 3.19 -11.37
N GLY A 231 2.12 3.74 -10.54
CA GLY A 231 0.72 3.96 -10.89
C GLY A 231 0.52 4.94 -12.05
N ILE A 232 1.29 6.03 -12.12
CA ILE A 232 1.23 6.95 -13.26
C ILE A 232 1.78 6.28 -14.53
N PHE A 233 2.89 5.55 -14.42
CA PHE A 233 3.52 4.86 -15.55
C PHE A 233 2.58 3.82 -16.16
N THR A 234 2.05 2.89 -15.34
CA THR A 234 1.20 1.81 -15.84
C THR A 234 -0.03 2.36 -16.55
N LYS A 235 -0.66 3.39 -15.99
CA LYS A 235 -1.90 3.92 -16.59
C LYS A 235 -1.69 4.84 -17.79
N ILE A 236 -0.52 5.44 -17.94
CA ILE A 236 -0.13 6.06 -19.21
C ILE A 236 0.01 5.00 -20.32
N ALA A 237 0.63 3.86 -19.99
CA ALA A 237 0.88 2.78 -20.93
C ALA A 237 -0.41 2.07 -21.34
N ASP A 238 -1.22 1.70 -20.35
CA ASP A 238 -2.51 1.03 -20.49
C ASP A 238 -3.48 1.86 -21.35
N ILE A 239 -3.78 3.12 -20.96
CA ILE A 239 -4.62 4.02 -21.76
C ILE A 239 -4.04 4.25 -23.16
N GLY A 240 -2.71 4.37 -23.25
CA GLY A 240 -2.02 4.52 -24.55
C GLY A 240 -2.21 3.30 -25.45
N SER A 241 -2.20 2.11 -24.89
CA SER A 241 -2.43 0.84 -25.57
C SER A 241 -3.91 0.63 -25.90
N ASP A 242 -4.78 0.79 -24.93
CA ASP A 242 -6.21 0.50 -25.01
C ASP A 242 -6.96 1.37 -26.00
N LEU A 243 -6.62 2.66 -26.09
CA LEU A 243 -7.26 3.55 -27.08
C LEU A 243 -7.01 3.11 -28.54
N MET A 244 -5.96 2.32 -28.79
CA MET A 244 -5.72 1.74 -30.12
C MET A 244 -6.74 0.66 -30.48
N LYS A 245 -7.33 -0.01 -29.50
CA LYS A 245 -8.44 -0.96 -29.70
C LYS A 245 -9.65 -0.26 -30.31
N ILE A 246 -9.92 0.98 -29.89
CA ILE A 246 -11.03 1.79 -30.42
C ILE A 246 -10.65 2.43 -31.76
N VAL A 247 -9.49 3.07 -31.83
CA VAL A 247 -9.07 3.90 -33.00
C VAL A 247 -8.81 3.03 -34.24
N PHE A 248 -8.11 1.91 -34.08
CA PHE A 248 -7.73 1.03 -35.17
C PHE A 248 -8.50 -0.29 -35.19
N LYS A 249 -9.43 -0.52 -34.25
CA LYS A 249 -10.18 -1.77 -34.03
C LYS A 249 -9.27 -2.99 -33.91
N LEU A 250 -8.16 -2.81 -33.20
CA LEU A 250 -7.21 -3.90 -32.95
C LEU A 250 -7.76 -4.85 -31.87
N PRO A 251 -7.38 -6.14 -31.93
CA PRO A 251 -7.54 -7.05 -30.80
C PRO A 251 -6.81 -6.54 -29.55
N GLU A 252 -7.17 -7.06 -28.40
CA GLU A 252 -6.43 -6.87 -27.16
C GLU A 252 -5.02 -7.44 -27.32
N ASP A 253 -4.01 -6.74 -26.78
CA ASP A 253 -2.60 -7.13 -26.82
C ASP A 253 -2.06 -7.45 -28.23
N ASP A 254 -2.56 -6.74 -29.26
CA ASP A 254 -2.08 -6.95 -30.62
C ASP A 254 -0.57 -6.65 -30.71
N PRO A 255 0.26 -7.61 -31.16
CA PRO A 255 1.70 -7.44 -31.25
C PRO A 255 2.16 -6.27 -32.13
N LYS A 256 1.30 -5.73 -32.99
CA LYS A 256 1.59 -4.53 -33.81
C LYS A 256 1.55 -3.24 -33.02
N ASN A 257 0.88 -3.24 -31.85
CA ASN A 257 0.75 -2.09 -30.99
C ASN A 257 2.01 -1.93 -30.12
N PRO A 258 2.85 -0.90 -30.34
CA PRO A 258 4.06 -0.69 -29.54
C PRO A 258 3.77 -0.32 -28.08
N GLY A 259 2.50 0.01 -27.75
CA GLY A 259 2.05 0.26 -26.37
C GLY A 259 2.01 -0.98 -25.50
N VAL A 260 1.75 -2.17 -26.06
CA VAL A 260 1.52 -3.40 -25.26
C VAL A 260 2.74 -3.81 -24.40
N ILE A 261 3.96 -3.66 -24.90
CA ILE A 261 5.16 -3.93 -24.10
C ILE A 261 5.32 -2.92 -22.97
N ALA A 262 4.91 -1.67 -23.18
CA ALA A 262 4.92 -0.65 -22.13
C ALA A 262 3.85 -0.95 -21.07
N ASP A 263 2.69 -1.42 -21.49
CA ASP A 263 1.57 -1.86 -20.67
C ASP A 263 1.97 -3.04 -19.78
N CYS A 264 2.44 -4.14 -20.35
CA CYS A 264 2.99 -5.27 -19.60
C CYS A 264 4.12 -4.86 -18.63
N THR A 265 4.94 -3.87 -19.02
CA THR A 265 5.98 -3.31 -18.13
C THR A 265 5.35 -2.57 -16.97
N GLY A 266 4.30 -1.80 -17.23
CA GLY A 266 3.53 -1.06 -16.25
C GLY A 266 2.90 -1.97 -15.21
N ASP A 267 2.17 -2.99 -15.65
CA ASP A 267 1.51 -3.95 -14.76
C ASP A 267 2.52 -4.68 -13.88
N ASN A 268 3.63 -5.13 -14.44
CA ASN A 268 4.68 -5.77 -13.64
C ASN A 268 5.40 -4.78 -12.71
N ALA A 269 5.72 -3.58 -13.17
CA ALA A 269 6.53 -2.62 -12.43
C ALA A 269 5.70 -1.60 -11.62
N GLY A 270 4.44 -1.39 -11.98
CA GLY A 270 3.52 -0.47 -11.31
C GLY A 270 2.60 -1.20 -10.33
N ASP A 271 1.84 -2.18 -10.81
CA ASP A 271 0.84 -2.86 -10.00
C ASP A 271 1.43 -3.83 -8.98
N SER A 272 2.59 -4.44 -9.29
CA SER A 272 3.31 -5.26 -8.33
C SER A 272 3.91 -4.47 -7.15
N VAL A 273 4.02 -3.14 -7.25
CA VAL A 273 4.51 -2.29 -6.15
C VAL A 273 3.50 -2.22 -4.99
N GLY A 274 2.20 -2.32 -5.27
CA GLY A 274 1.17 -2.37 -4.23
C GLY A 274 1.39 -3.50 -3.24
N PRO A 275 1.32 -4.76 -3.68
CA PRO A 275 1.56 -5.90 -2.80
C PRO A 275 3.01 -6.00 -2.28
N THR A 276 3.96 -5.26 -2.83
CA THR A 276 5.36 -5.29 -2.41
C THR A 276 5.76 -4.09 -1.55
N ALA A 277 6.24 -3.00 -2.14
CA ALA A 277 6.77 -1.86 -1.39
C ALA A 277 5.73 -1.19 -0.48
N ASP A 278 4.48 -1.02 -0.93
CA ASP A 278 3.40 -0.47 -0.11
C ASP A 278 2.99 -1.44 1.01
N GLY A 279 2.96 -2.75 0.72
CA GLY A 279 2.82 -3.80 1.73
C GLY A 279 3.94 -3.72 2.78
N PHE A 280 5.21 -3.66 2.38
CA PHE A 280 6.37 -3.56 3.25
C PHE A 280 6.26 -2.35 4.19
N GLU A 281 6.03 -1.17 3.64
CA GLU A 281 5.80 0.06 4.42
C GLU A 281 4.61 -0.08 5.39
N THR A 282 3.50 -0.67 4.94
CA THR A 282 2.31 -0.80 5.79
C THR A 282 2.59 -1.63 7.04
N TYR A 283 3.39 -2.69 6.89
CA TYR A 283 3.82 -3.53 8.01
C TYR A 283 4.78 -2.80 8.95
N GLY A 284 5.82 -2.16 8.42
CA GLY A 284 6.84 -1.46 9.20
C GLY A 284 6.26 -0.28 9.97
N VAL A 285 5.63 0.65 9.23
CA VAL A 285 5.06 1.87 9.81
C VAL A 285 4.03 1.60 10.89
N THR A 286 3.12 0.62 10.69
CA THR A 286 2.12 0.27 11.72
C THR A 286 2.77 -0.29 12.98
N GLY A 287 3.85 -1.06 12.84
CA GLY A 287 4.62 -1.57 13.98
C GLY A 287 5.35 -0.47 14.73
N VAL A 288 6.06 0.38 14.01
CA VAL A 288 6.76 1.52 14.60
C VAL A 288 5.79 2.46 15.31
N ALA A 289 4.63 2.75 14.70
CA ALA A 289 3.60 3.58 15.31
C ALA A 289 3.11 3.03 16.66
N LEU A 290 2.84 1.71 16.73
CA LEU A 290 2.40 1.08 17.98
C LEU A 290 3.51 1.04 19.03
N ILE A 291 4.74 0.77 18.64
CA ILE A 291 5.89 0.75 19.56
C ILE A 291 6.13 2.15 20.13
N ALA A 292 6.16 3.16 19.27
CA ALA A 292 6.32 4.56 19.68
C ALA A 292 5.18 4.99 20.63
N PHE A 293 3.94 4.65 20.27
CA PHE A 293 2.78 4.92 21.11
C PHE A 293 2.91 4.26 22.51
N LEU A 294 3.25 2.96 22.56
CA LEU A 294 3.42 2.25 23.83
C LEU A 294 4.54 2.86 24.67
N ALA A 295 5.68 3.19 24.07
CA ALA A 295 6.81 3.80 24.76
C ALA A 295 6.47 5.17 25.36
N LEU A 296 5.64 5.97 24.68
CA LEU A 296 5.17 7.27 25.17
C LEU A 296 4.07 7.11 26.23
N ALA A 297 3.09 6.24 25.97
CA ALA A 297 1.95 6.05 26.88
C ALA A 297 2.36 5.36 28.20
N LEU A 298 3.24 4.38 28.12
CA LEU A 298 3.65 3.53 29.23
C LEU A 298 5.05 3.86 29.77
N ALA A 299 5.54 5.07 29.56
CA ALA A 299 6.84 5.50 30.07
C ALA A 299 7.01 5.32 31.58
N ALA A 300 5.91 5.42 32.34
CA ALA A 300 5.87 5.20 33.79
C ALA A 300 5.76 3.72 34.21
N ALA A 301 5.50 2.79 33.27
CA ALA A 301 5.33 1.35 33.49
C ALA A 301 6.21 0.54 32.53
N PRO A 302 7.55 0.59 32.67
CA PRO A 302 8.49 0.04 31.69
C PRO A 302 8.37 -1.48 31.52
N GLU A 303 8.02 -2.22 32.56
CA GLU A 303 7.83 -3.69 32.49
C GLU A 303 6.61 -4.06 31.63
N ALA A 304 5.49 -3.37 31.83
CA ALA A 304 4.29 -3.57 31.01
C ALA A 304 4.54 -3.16 29.56
N CYS A 305 5.25 -2.05 29.33
CA CYS A 305 5.65 -1.61 27.99
C CYS A 305 6.51 -2.67 27.29
N ALA A 306 7.55 -3.18 27.96
CA ALA A 306 8.42 -4.21 27.40
C ALA A 306 7.64 -5.50 27.06
N THR A 307 6.76 -5.93 27.97
CA THR A 307 5.92 -7.11 27.76
C THR A 307 5.02 -6.97 26.54
N LEU A 308 4.36 -5.82 26.38
CA LEU A 308 3.48 -5.56 25.22
C LEU A 308 4.25 -5.42 23.92
N ILE A 309 5.43 -4.82 23.92
CA ILE A 309 6.30 -4.76 22.73
C ILE A 309 6.69 -6.17 22.28
N ILE A 310 7.16 -7.02 23.20
CA ILE A 310 7.51 -8.40 22.88
C ILE A 310 6.29 -9.17 22.38
N TRP A 311 5.14 -8.98 23.01
CA TRP A 311 3.89 -9.60 22.58
C TRP A 311 3.51 -9.20 21.15
N LEU A 312 3.63 -7.92 20.77
CA LEU A 312 3.39 -7.46 19.40
C LEU A 312 4.33 -8.14 18.39
N PHE A 313 5.62 -8.24 18.70
CA PHE A 313 6.58 -8.93 17.83
C PHE A 313 6.30 -10.43 17.73
N ALA A 314 5.91 -11.07 18.83
CA ALA A 314 5.51 -12.47 18.83
C ALA A 314 4.26 -12.71 17.97
N MET A 315 3.25 -11.82 18.06
CA MET A 315 2.08 -11.88 17.18
C MET A 315 2.46 -11.79 15.70
N ARG A 316 3.37 -10.87 15.33
CA ARG A 316 3.86 -10.76 13.96
C ARG A 316 4.63 -11.99 13.50
N ALA A 317 5.47 -12.55 14.33
CA ALA A 317 6.19 -13.79 14.02
C ALA A 317 5.21 -14.96 13.80
N LEU A 318 4.18 -15.07 14.63
CA LEU A 318 3.14 -16.09 14.48
C LEU A 318 2.30 -15.92 13.21
N MET A 319 2.14 -14.71 12.69
CA MET A 319 1.47 -14.46 11.41
C MET A 319 2.14 -15.21 10.24
N ILE A 320 3.47 -15.37 10.28
CA ILE A 320 4.21 -16.18 9.29
C ILE A 320 3.70 -17.63 9.34
N VAL A 321 3.57 -18.17 10.54
CA VAL A 321 3.08 -19.54 10.76
C VAL A 321 1.64 -19.71 10.33
N THR A 322 0.75 -18.76 10.74
CA THR A 322 -0.68 -18.82 10.37
C THR A 322 -0.87 -18.80 8.86
N SER A 323 -0.13 -17.95 8.16
CA SER A 323 -0.22 -17.83 6.71
C SER A 323 0.29 -19.08 5.98
N LEU A 324 1.40 -19.64 6.42
CA LEU A 324 1.94 -20.90 5.87
C LEU A 324 0.96 -22.05 6.09
N LEU A 325 0.46 -22.21 7.31
CA LEU A 325 -0.49 -23.27 7.66
C LEU A 325 -1.76 -23.17 6.81
N SER A 326 -2.34 -21.97 6.72
CA SER A 326 -3.55 -21.72 5.95
C SER A 326 -3.33 -21.96 4.46
N TYR A 327 -2.18 -21.55 3.93
CA TYR A 327 -1.83 -21.79 2.52
C TYR A 327 -1.79 -23.29 2.19
N PHE A 328 -1.10 -24.10 3.00
CA PHE A 328 -1.02 -25.53 2.74
C PHE A 328 -2.36 -26.26 2.94
N ILE A 329 -3.14 -25.86 3.95
CA ILE A 329 -4.49 -26.42 4.14
C ILE A 329 -5.35 -26.06 2.94
N ASN A 330 -5.33 -24.81 2.47
CA ASN A 330 -6.11 -24.37 1.32
C ASN A 330 -5.66 -25.10 0.02
N GLU A 331 -4.37 -25.31 -0.18
CA GLU A 331 -3.87 -26.07 -1.32
C GLU A 331 -4.38 -27.52 -1.30
N ALA A 332 -4.39 -28.16 -0.13
CA ALA A 332 -4.94 -29.50 0.04
C ALA A 332 -6.45 -29.54 -0.24
N LEU A 333 -7.21 -28.58 0.32
CA LEU A 333 -8.65 -28.46 0.10
C LEU A 333 -8.97 -28.18 -1.38
N ALA A 334 -8.22 -27.29 -2.02
CA ALA A 334 -8.41 -26.98 -3.44
C ALA A 334 -8.17 -28.21 -4.33
N LYS A 335 -7.20 -29.05 -4.02
CA LYS A 335 -6.98 -30.33 -4.72
C LYS A 335 -8.17 -31.28 -4.55
N VAL A 336 -8.75 -31.35 -3.36
CA VAL A 336 -9.92 -32.20 -3.09
C VAL A 336 -11.17 -31.69 -3.79
N PHE A 337 -11.46 -30.39 -3.72
CA PHE A 337 -12.70 -29.82 -4.25
C PHE A 337 -12.67 -29.53 -5.75
N TYR A 338 -11.50 -29.21 -6.32
CA TYR A 338 -11.36 -28.74 -7.69
C TYR A 338 -10.40 -29.57 -8.56
N GLY A 339 -9.62 -30.50 -8.00
CA GLY A 339 -8.55 -31.22 -8.70
C GLY A 339 -8.99 -32.05 -9.92
N GLY A 340 -10.26 -32.43 -10.02
CA GLY A 340 -10.82 -33.18 -11.16
C GLY A 340 -11.75 -32.35 -12.05
N LYS A 341 -11.95 -31.07 -11.76
CA LYS A 341 -12.89 -30.22 -12.50
C LYS A 341 -12.20 -29.58 -13.69
N LYS A 342 -12.88 -29.61 -14.84
CA LYS A 342 -12.42 -28.90 -16.05
C LYS A 342 -12.69 -27.41 -16.00
N ASP A 343 -13.64 -26.99 -15.17
CA ASP A 343 -13.99 -25.59 -14.95
C ASP A 343 -14.50 -25.37 -13.52
N PHE A 344 -14.14 -24.26 -12.90
CA PHE A 344 -14.62 -23.81 -11.59
C PHE A 344 -14.36 -22.30 -11.42
N ASP A 345 -15.06 -21.67 -10.50
CA ASP A 345 -14.84 -20.26 -10.19
C ASP A 345 -13.48 -20.03 -9.51
N PHE A 346 -12.58 -19.26 -10.16
CA PHE A 346 -11.23 -18.99 -9.66
C PHE A 346 -11.22 -18.08 -8.42
N GLU A 347 -12.29 -17.31 -8.20
CA GLU A 347 -12.44 -16.53 -6.97
C GLU A 347 -12.63 -17.40 -5.72
N ALA A 348 -13.27 -18.58 -5.87
CA ALA A 348 -13.64 -19.41 -4.73
C ALA A 348 -12.44 -19.93 -3.90
N PRO A 349 -11.37 -20.53 -4.48
CA PRO A 349 -10.21 -20.96 -3.70
C PRO A 349 -9.46 -19.80 -3.03
N LEU A 350 -9.43 -18.64 -3.63
CA LEU A 350 -8.79 -17.44 -3.07
C LEU A 350 -9.60 -16.90 -1.89
N THR A 351 -10.93 -16.88 -2.01
CA THR A 351 -11.86 -16.53 -0.93
C THR A 351 -11.73 -17.48 0.26
N HIS A 352 -11.68 -18.79 -0.02
CA HIS A 352 -11.48 -19.80 1.04
C HIS A 352 -10.15 -19.59 1.78
N LEU A 353 -9.08 -19.25 1.07
CA LEU A 353 -7.80 -18.95 1.68
C LEU A 353 -7.89 -17.76 2.65
N VAL A 354 -8.53 -16.67 2.25
CA VAL A 354 -8.70 -15.47 3.08
C VAL A 354 -9.48 -15.79 4.37
N TRP A 355 -10.63 -16.46 4.26
CA TRP A 355 -11.44 -16.81 5.44
C TRP A 355 -10.77 -17.83 6.34
N LEU A 356 -10.13 -18.84 5.78
CA LEU A 356 -9.37 -19.84 6.54
C LEU A 356 -8.25 -19.17 7.33
N THR A 357 -7.50 -18.26 6.68
CA THR A 357 -6.40 -17.55 7.32
C THR A 357 -6.91 -16.64 8.43
N SER A 358 -8.03 -15.96 8.24
CA SER A 358 -8.66 -15.13 9.26
C SER A 358 -9.03 -15.98 10.49
N ALA A 359 -9.70 -17.12 10.30
CA ALA A 359 -10.10 -18.01 11.38
C ALA A 359 -8.90 -18.57 12.16
N VAL A 360 -7.86 -19.05 11.43
CA VAL A 360 -6.63 -19.58 12.03
C VAL A 360 -5.87 -18.47 12.77
N SER A 361 -5.79 -17.26 12.18
CA SER A 361 -5.12 -16.11 12.81
C SER A 361 -5.80 -15.70 14.13
N ILE A 362 -7.13 -15.64 14.15
CA ILE A 362 -7.89 -15.34 15.36
C ILE A 362 -7.62 -16.41 16.44
N ALA A 363 -7.72 -17.69 16.09
CA ALA A 363 -7.48 -18.79 17.04
C ALA A 363 -6.07 -18.72 17.64
N ILE A 364 -5.05 -18.49 16.80
CA ILE A 364 -3.66 -18.37 17.26
C ILE A 364 -3.46 -17.08 18.07
N THR A 365 -4.11 -15.97 17.71
CA THR A 365 -4.05 -14.72 18.50
C THR A 365 -4.54 -14.92 19.91
N PHE A 366 -5.69 -15.59 20.11
CA PHE A 366 -6.20 -15.91 21.45
C PHE A 366 -5.27 -16.85 22.21
N ALA A 367 -4.82 -17.93 21.58
CA ALA A 367 -3.92 -18.89 22.22
C ALA A 367 -2.59 -18.23 22.64
N ALA A 368 -1.95 -17.51 21.73
CA ALA A 368 -0.67 -16.86 22.02
C ALA A 368 -0.80 -15.74 23.06
N SER A 369 -1.85 -14.92 22.98
CA SER A 369 -2.10 -13.89 24.00
C SER A 369 -2.35 -14.52 25.39
N TYR A 370 -3.05 -15.65 25.46
CA TYR A 370 -3.23 -16.37 26.71
C TYR A 370 -1.90 -16.80 27.31
N TYR A 371 -1.03 -17.47 26.55
CA TYR A 371 0.27 -17.92 27.04
C TYR A 371 1.23 -16.77 27.36
N LEU A 372 1.16 -15.65 26.62
CA LEU A 372 2.06 -14.54 26.81
C LEU A 372 1.58 -13.54 27.88
N LEU A 373 0.28 -13.32 28.05
CA LEU A 373 -0.22 -12.23 28.90
C LEU A 373 -1.01 -12.68 30.13
N ALA A 374 -1.74 -13.81 30.08
CA ALA A 374 -2.65 -14.19 31.18
C ALA A 374 -1.98 -14.44 32.52
N HIS A 375 -0.70 -14.79 32.53
CA HIS A 375 0.05 -15.16 33.72
C HIS A 375 1.19 -14.19 34.02
N GLN A 376 1.16 -12.98 33.45
CA GLN A 376 2.23 -12.01 33.63
C GLN A 376 2.06 -11.24 34.94
N PRO A 377 3.10 -11.18 35.79
CA PRO A 377 3.10 -10.33 36.96
C PRO A 377 2.89 -8.85 36.57
N GLY A 378 2.04 -8.16 37.31
CA GLY A 378 1.79 -6.73 37.08
C GLY A 378 0.79 -6.39 35.96
N LEU A 379 0.28 -7.39 35.23
CA LEU A 379 -0.81 -7.20 34.25
C LEU A 379 -2.12 -7.82 34.81
N ASP A 380 -3.25 -7.19 34.44
CA ASP A 380 -4.56 -7.76 34.77
C ASP A 380 -4.76 -9.08 34.02
N PRO A 381 -5.19 -10.16 34.70
CA PRO A 381 -5.42 -11.46 34.08
C PRO A 381 -6.44 -11.45 32.91
N ALA A 382 -7.30 -10.45 32.82
CA ALA A 382 -8.25 -10.33 31.72
C ALA A 382 -7.66 -9.65 30.46
N LEU A 383 -6.50 -9.04 30.55
CA LEU A 383 -5.92 -8.24 29.46
C LEU A 383 -5.75 -9.05 28.17
N TRP A 384 -5.34 -10.32 28.27
CA TRP A 384 -5.08 -11.16 27.09
C TRP A 384 -6.30 -11.33 26.16
N TRP A 385 -7.49 -11.56 26.70
CA TRP A 385 -8.67 -11.74 25.88
C TRP A 385 -9.21 -10.41 25.36
N VAL A 386 -9.09 -9.31 26.12
CA VAL A 386 -9.48 -7.97 25.68
C VAL A 386 -8.67 -7.56 24.46
N LEU A 387 -7.33 -7.68 24.53
CA LEU A 387 -6.46 -7.37 23.40
C LEU A 387 -6.69 -8.31 22.21
N SER A 388 -6.94 -9.61 22.48
CA SER A 388 -7.25 -10.57 21.41
C SER A 388 -8.54 -10.23 20.66
N ILE A 389 -9.61 -9.81 21.34
CA ILE A 389 -10.84 -9.35 20.69
C ILE A 389 -10.56 -8.12 19.83
N ILE A 390 -9.81 -7.14 20.36
CA ILE A 390 -9.50 -5.92 19.63
C ILE A 390 -8.72 -6.21 18.34
N ILE A 391 -7.67 -7.03 18.41
CA ILE A 391 -6.92 -7.47 17.22
C ILE A 391 -7.84 -8.24 16.25
N SER A 392 -8.70 -9.12 16.79
CA SER A 392 -9.62 -9.90 15.97
C SER A 392 -10.62 -9.04 15.19
N CYS A 393 -11.02 -7.89 15.71
CA CYS A 393 -11.81 -6.91 14.94
C CYS A 393 -11.10 -6.50 13.65
N GLY A 394 -9.78 -6.25 13.72
CA GLY A 394 -8.97 -5.94 12.54
C GLY A 394 -8.84 -7.14 11.60
N THR A 395 -8.58 -8.33 12.12
CA THR A 395 -8.46 -9.55 11.32
C THR A 395 -9.78 -9.90 10.61
N ILE A 396 -10.92 -9.73 11.29
CA ILE A 396 -12.25 -9.88 10.70
C ILE A 396 -12.49 -8.82 9.62
N ALA A 397 -12.08 -7.57 9.85
CA ALA A 397 -12.17 -6.51 8.85
C ALA A 397 -11.38 -6.86 7.58
N GLY A 398 -10.17 -7.41 7.74
CA GLY A 398 -9.34 -7.89 6.63
C GLY A 398 -9.99 -8.98 5.78
N ALA A 399 -10.93 -9.76 6.33
CA ALA A 399 -11.72 -10.75 5.58
C ALA A 399 -13.06 -10.18 5.08
N LEU A 400 -13.76 -9.35 5.86
CA LEU A 400 -15.05 -8.78 5.50
C LEU A 400 -14.97 -7.72 4.41
N ILE A 401 -13.98 -6.83 4.46
CA ILE A 401 -13.82 -5.76 3.48
C ILE A 401 -13.69 -6.32 2.05
N PRO A 402 -12.88 -7.35 1.76
CA PRO A 402 -12.88 -8.01 0.47
C PRO A 402 -14.26 -8.53 0.04
N GLU A 403 -15.00 -9.17 0.92
CA GLU A 403 -16.34 -9.69 0.58
C GLU A 403 -17.34 -8.58 0.22
N PHE A 404 -17.34 -7.49 0.98
CA PHE A 404 -18.15 -6.33 0.64
C PHE A 404 -17.68 -5.62 -0.62
N THR A 405 -16.39 -5.58 -0.87
CA THR A 405 -15.83 -5.03 -2.12
C THR A 405 -16.31 -5.84 -3.31
N LYS A 406 -16.32 -7.18 -3.24
CA LYS A 406 -16.83 -8.07 -4.30
C LYS A 406 -18.29 -7.77 -4.65
N VAL A 407 -19.13 -7.36 -3.70
CA VAL A 407 -20.51 -6.96 -3.97
C VAL A 407 -20.58 -5.85 -5.02
N PHE A 408 -19.56 -5.01 -5.12
CA PHE A 408 -19.52 -3.87 -6.05
C PHE A 408 -18.63 -4.11 -7.27
N VAL A 409 -17.58 -4.95 -7.17
CA VAL A 409 -16.54 -5.04 -8.20
C VAL A 409 -16.40 -6.42 -8.87
N SER A 410 -16.88 -7.52 -8.26
CA SER A 410 -16.79 -8.86 -8.89
C SER A 410 -17.58 -8.95 -10.18
N THR A 411 -17.10 -9.70 -11.17
CA THR A 411 -17.83 -10.00 -12.41
C THR A 411 -19.20 -10.65 -12.14
N ASN A 412 -19.33 -11.38 -11.04
CA ASN A 412 -20.59 -11.95 -10.59
C ASN A 412 -21.56 -10.93 -9.95
N SER A 413 -21.08 -9.72 -9.64
CA SER A 413 -21.83 -8.66 -8.96
C SER A 413 -23.01 -8.14 -9.78
N ARG A 414 -24.13 -7.85 -9.09
CA ARG A 414 -25.27 -7.15 -9.70
C ARG A 414 -24.91 -5.72 -10.13
N HIS A 415 -24.03 -5.05 -9.38
CA HIS A 415 -23.58 -3.68 -9.69
C HIS A 415 -22.75 -3.65 -10.97
N VAL A 416 -21.83 -4.59 -11.16
CA VAL A 416 -21.04 -4.69 -12.39
C VAL A 416 -21.91 -5.05 -13.59
N LYS A 417 -22.85 -5.98 -13.40
CA LYS A 417 -23.85 -6.32 -14.44
C LYS A 417 -24.75 -5.13 -14.79
N GLU A 418 -25.07 -4.27 -13.83
CA GLU A 418 -25.80 -3.03 -14.07
C GLU A 418 -24.95 -2.03 -14.88
N VAL A 419 -23.65 -1.86 -14.55
CA VAL A 419 -22.72 -1.04 -15.34
C VAL A 419 -22.68 -1.54 -16.79
N THR A 420 -22.59 -2.85 -17.01
CA THR A 420 -22.63 -3.47 -18.33
C THR A 420 -23.95 -3.20 -19.07
N ASN A 421 -25.08 -3.31 -18.38
CA ASN A 421 -26.40 -3.02 -18.96
C ASN A 421 -26.57 -1.53 -19.28
N CYS A 422 -26.13 -0.65 -18.41
CA CYS A 422 -26.09 0.79 -18.66
C CYS A 422 -25.27 1.12 -19.90
N SER A 423 -24.14 0.45 -20.09
CA SER A 423 -23.29 0.59 -21.26
C SER A 423 -24.01 0.18 -22.55
N ARG A 424 -24.81 -0.90 -22.48
CA ARG A 424 -25.59 -1.40 -23.63
C ARG A 424 -26.66 -0.41 -24.08
N HIS A 425 -27.33 0.28 -23.15
CA HIS A 425 -28.46 1.16 -23.45
C HIS A 425 -28.06 2.62 -23.63
N GLY A 426 -27.00 3.08 -22.97
CA GLY A 426 -26.58 4.50 -22.97
C GLY A 426 -25.12 4.74 -23.31
N GLY A 427 -24.43 3.72 -23.83
CA GLY A 427 -23.04 3.83 -24.24
C GLY A 427 -22.12 4.25 -23.07
N ALA A 428 -21.03 4.93 -23.43
CA ALA A 428 -20.03 5.39 -22.46
C ALA A 428 -20.60 6.32 -21.38
N SER A 429 -21.61 7.15 -21.71
CA SER A 429 -22.17 8.12 -20.75
C SER A 429 -22.82 7.44 -19.56
N LEU A 430 -23.69 6.44 -19.79
CA LEU A 430 -24.33 5.72 -18.69
C LEU A 430 -23.36 4.73 -18.04
N ASN A 431 -22.36 4.22 -18.75
CA ASN A 431 -21.28 3.43 -18.17
C ASN A 431 -20.57 4.24 -17.09
N ILE A 432 -20.09 5.45 -17.41
CA ILE A 432 -19.38 6.31 -16.46
C ILE A 432 -20.26 6.62 -15.25
N LEU A 433 -21.51 7.04 -15.45
CA LEU A 433 -22.42 7.38 -14.35
C LEU A 433 -22.70 6.19 -13.42
N SER A 434 -22.92 5.00 -13.96
CA SER A 434 -23.21 3.81 -13.15
C SER A 434 -22.01 3.34 -12.32
N GLY A 435 -20.79 3.48 -12.82
CA GLY A 435 -19.58 3.20 -12.03
C GLY A 435 -19.37 4.22 -10.91
N PHE A 436 -19.66 5.50 -11.12
CA PHE A 436 -19.67 6.49 -10.04
C PHE A 436 -20.67 6.10 -8.94
N VAL A 437 -21.87 5.61 -9.31
CA VAL A 437 -22.87 5.14 -8.35
C VAL A 437 -22.31 3.96 -7.56
N ALA A 438 -21.78 2.93 -8.23
CA ALA A 438 -21.20 1.76 -7.56
C ALA A 438 -20.08 2.16 -6.57
N GLY A 439 -19.17 3.06 -6.99
CA GLY A 439 -18.09 3.56 -6.15
C GLY A 439 -18.58 4.29 -4.90
N ASN A 440 -19.56 5.18 -5.03
CA ASN A 440 -20.11 5.94 -3.89
C ASN A 440 -20.82 5.02 -2.89
N PHE A 441 -21.65 4.09 -3.36
CA PHE A 441 -22.30 3.13 -2.46
C PHE A 441 -21.29 2.21 -1.78
N SER A 442 -20.24 1.80 -2.48
CA SER A 442 -19.19 0.99 -1.87
C SER A 442 -18.46 1.75 -0.75
N ALA A 443 -18.13 3.02 -0.97
CA ALA A 443 -17.46 3.86 0.03
C ALA A 443 -18.33 4.03 1.29
N PHE A 444 -19.64 4.20 1.14
CA PHE A 444 -20.58 4.25 2.26
C PHE A 444 -20.57 2.94 3.07
N TRP A 445 -20.73 1.80 2.43
CA TRP A 445 -20.79 0.51 3.13
C TRP A 445 -19.49 0.14 3.79
N MET A 446 -18.35 0.40 3.12
CA MET A 446 -17.02 0.16 3.71
C MET A 446 -16.79 1.06 4.91
N GLY A 447 -17.13 2.34 4.82
CA GLY A 447 -17.04 3.27 5.93
C GLY A 447 -17.88 2.80 7.13
N LEU A 448 -19.08 2.28 6.90
CA LEU A 448 -19.94 1.75 7.95
C LEU A 448 -19.33 0.50 8.63
N ILE A 449 -18.73 -0.41 7.85
CA ILE A 449 -18.07 -1.61 8.39
C ILE A 449 -16.86 -1.22 9.25
N ILE A 450 -16.01 -0.34 8.73
CA ILE A 450 -14.84 0.15 9.47
C ILE A 450 -15.29 0.82 10.77
N MET A 451 -16.29 1.71 10.72
CA MET A 451 -16.86 2.36 11.89
C MET A 451 -17.38 1.34 12.91
N LEU A 452 -18.12 0.32 12.46
CA LEU A 452 -18.69 -0.70 13.35
C LEU A 452 -17.60 -1.49 14.07
N LEU A 453 -16.58 -1.93 13.35
CA LEU A 453 -15.46 -2.69 13.92
C LEU A 453 -14.61 -1.83 14.87
N MET A 454 -14.38 -0.57 14.52
CA MET A 454 -13.72 0.38 15.42
C MET A 454 -14.58 0.68 16.66
N PHE A 455 -15.91 0.74 16.52
CA PHE A 455 -16.82 0.92 17.66
C PHE A 455 -16.76 -0.27 18.63
N VAL A 456 -16.73 -1.52 18.11
CA VAL A 456 -16.53 -2.70 18.95
C VAL A 456 -15.19 -2.61 19.68
N SER A 457 -14.13 -2.26 18.98
CA SER A 457 -12.80 -2.04 19.57
C SER A 457 -12.83 -0.95 20.65
N TYR A 458 -13.49 0.17 20.39
CA TYR A 458 -13.70 1.24 21.37
C TYR A 458 -14.42 0.73 22.62
N TYR A 459 -15.49 -0.05 22.45
CA TYR A 459 -16.22 -0.63 23.58
C TYR A 459 -15.32 -1.49 24.49
N PHE A 460 -14.53 -2.39 23.89
CA PHE A 460 -13.58 -3.21 24.62
C PHE A 460 -12.41 -2.43 25.20
N SER A 461 -12.04 -1.29 24.62
CA SER A 461 -11.00 -0.44 25.18
C SER A 461 -11.35 0.20 26.52
N GLN A 462 -12.63 0.26 26.85
CA GLN A 462 -13.12 0.75 28.16
C GLN A 462 -13.04 -0.33 29.27
N ASN A 463 -12.55 -1.52 28.95
CA ASN A 463 -12.41 -2.58 29.95
C ASN A 463 -11.38 -2.19 31.02
N PRO A 464 -11.68 -2.39 32.32
CA PRO A 464 -10.76 -2.07 33.41
C PRO A 464 -9.36 -2.67 33.25
N ALA A 465 -9.24 -3.85 32.64
CA ALA A 465 -7.95 -4.50 32.40
C ALA A 465 -7.06 -3.67 31.46
N LEU A 466 -7.61 -3.04 30.43
CA LEU A 466 -6.85 -2.16 29.53
C LEU A 466 -6.62 -0.78 30.16
N LEU A 467 -7.59 -0.25 30.86
CA LEU A 467 -7.46 1.05 31.53
C LEU A 467 -6.42 1.00 32.66
N SER A 468 -6.27 -0.14 33.33
CA SER A 468 -5.32 -0.31 34.46
C SER A 468 -3.85 -0.15 34.05
N ILE A 469 -3.52 -0.45 32.81
CA ILE A 469 -2.14 -0.27 32.28
C ILE A 469 -1.86 1.17 31.84
N MET A 470 -2.90 1.99 31.58
CA MET A 470 -2.74 3.36 31.12
C MET A 470 -2.55 4.31 32.32
N PRO A 471 -1.56 5.21 32.27
CA PRO A 471 -1.43 6.26 33.27
C PRO A 471 -2.68 7.14 33.31
N THR A 472 -3.04 7.65 34.51
CA THR A 472 -4.23 8.49 34.69
C THR A 472 -4.26 9.71 33.78
N LYS A 473 -3.09 10.27 33.46
CA LYS A 473 -2.93 11.37 32.50
C LYS A 473 -3.33 10.98 31.07
N PHE A 474 -3.18 9.71 30.72
CA PHE A 474 -3.36 9.17 29.35
C PHE A 474 -4.49 8.14 29.26
N LEU A 475 -5.51 8.18 30.11
CA LEU A 475 -6.68 7.30 29.98
C LEU A 475 -7.37 7.40 28.62
N PHE A 476 -7.35 8.58 28.00
CA PHE A 476 -7.84 8.79 26.64
C PHE A 476 -7.05 8.00 25.57
N ALA A 477 -5.86 7.53 25.92
CA ALA A 477 -5.00 6.77 25.00
C ALA A 477 -5.43 5.30 24.85
N ALA A 478 -6.25 4.75 25.75
CA ALA A 478 -6.72 3.37 25.67
C ALA A 478 -7.54 3.06 24.39
N PRO A 479 -8.54 3.87 24.01
CA PRO A 479 -9.22 3.70 22.71
C PRO A 479 -8.29 3.81 21.51
N ILE A 480 -7.30 4.66 21.59
CA ILE A 480 -6.34 4.90 20.49
C ILE A 480 -5.41 3.72 20.33
N PHE A 481 -4.92 3.17 21.42
CA PHE A 481 -4.17 1.92 21.40
C PHE A 481 -5.01 0.79 20.81
N ALA A 482 -6.29 0.70 21.19
CA ALA A 482 -7.19 -0.26 20.61
C ALA A 482 -7.36 -0.08 19.08
N PHE A 483 -7.47 1.16 18.59
CA PHE A 483 -7.51 1.44 17.15
C PHE A 483 -6.20 1.03 16.45
N GLY A 484 -5.06 1.32 17.05
CA GLY A 484 -3.77 0.84 16.56
C GLY A 484 -3.70 -0.68 16.49
N LEU A 485 -4.27 -1.39 17.47
CA LEU A 485 -4.37 -2.85 17.45
C LEU A 485 -5.36 -3.38 16.40
N VAL A 486 -6.41 -2.62 16.06
CA VAL A 486 -7.27 -2.95 14.90
C VAL A 486 -6.46 -2.85 13.61
N ALA A 487 -5.68 -1.78 13.41
CA ALA A 487 -4.77 -1.67 12.27
C ALA A 487 -3.76 -2.83 12.22
N PHE A 488 -3.22 -3.21 13.37
CA PHE A 488 -2.36 -4.37 13.49
C PHE A 488 -3.08 -5.68 13.14
N GLY A 489 -4.34 -5.82 13.53
CA GLY A 489 -5.20 -6.97 13.20
C GLY A 489 -5.51 -7.09 11.71
N PHE A 490 -5.69 -6.00 10.98
CA PHE A 490 -5.80 -6.01 9.52
C PHE A 490 -4.60 -6.72 8.87
N LEU A 491 -3.43 -6.54 9.48
CA LEU A 491 -2.19 -7.16 9.00
C LEU A 491 -2.03 -8.61 9.47
N GLY A 492 -2.93 -9.13 10.31
CA GLY A 492 -2.85 -10.48 10.91
C GLY A 492 -2.85 -11.64 9.91
N MET A 493 -3.22 -11.39 8.66
CA MET A 493 -3.16 -12.36 7.56
C MET A 493 -2.38 -11.82 6.34
N GLY A 494 -1.41 -10.97 6.60
CA GLY A 494 -0.68 -10.20 5.61
C GLY A 494 -0.07 -10.95 4.45
N PRO A 495 0.72 -12.01 4.66
CA PRO A 495 1.26 -12.78 3.54
C PRO A 495 0.19 -13.28 2.59
N VAL A 496 -0.99 -13.65 3.09
CA VAL A 496 -2.13 -14.09 2.28
C VAL A 496 -2.80 -12.91 1.56
N THR A 497 -3.02 -11.78 2.23
CA THR A 497 -3.56 -10.57 1.59
C THR A 497 -2.65 -10.11 0.44
N ILE A 498 -1.34 -10.11 0.66
CA ILE A 498 -0.35 -9.80 -0.36
C ILE A 498 -0.36 -10.85 -1.49
N ALA A 499 -0.56 -12.13 -1.16
CA ALA A 499 -0.59 -13.20 -2.15
C ALA A 499 -1.79 -13.07 -3.10
N VAL A 500 -2.96 -12.75 -2.58
CA VAL A 500 -4.16 -12.58 -3.42
C VAL A 500 -4.14 -11.26 -4.20
N ASP A 501 -3.51 -10.22 -3.69
CA ASP A 501 -3.27 -8.96 -4.42
C ASP A 501 -2.27 -9.16 -5.56
N SER A 502 -1.14 -9.82 -5.27
CA SER A 502 -0.10 -10.14 -6.25
C SER A 502 -0.54 -11.16 -7.33
N TYR A 503 -1.65 -11.86 -7.10
CA TYR A 503 -2.26 -12.75 -8.07
C TYR A 503 -2.69 -11.99 -9.34
N GLY A 504 -3.28 -10.79 -9.19
CA GLY A 504 -3.79 -9.97 -10.28
C GLY A 504 -2.74 -9.64 -11.35
N PRO A 505 -1.64 -8.93 -11.01
CA PRO A 505 -0.60 -8.60 -11.98
C PRO A 505 0.03 -9.80 -12.70
N VAL A 506 0.02 -10.99 -12.08
CA VAL A 506 0.54 -12.21 -12.73
C VAL A 506 -0.46 -12.76 -13.76
N THR A 507 -1.75 -12.76 -13.44
CA THR A 507 -2.78 -13.30 -14.35
C THR A 507 -3.02 -12.40 -15.54
N ASP A 508 -3.07 -11.09 -15.35
CA ASP A 508 -3.17 -10.07 -16.38
C ASP A 508 -2.02 -10.24 -17.40
N ASN A 509 -0.79 -10.16 -16.94
CA ASN A 509 0.38 -10.36 -17.81
C ASN A 509 0.52 -11.79 -18.37
N ALA A 510 -0.07 -12.81 -17.77
CA ALA A 510 -0.06 -14.14 -18.35
C ALA A 510 -0.90 -14.19 -19.64
N GLN A 511 -2.02 -13.46 -19.68
CA GLN A 511 -2.82 -13.29 -20.88
C GLN A 511 -2.02 -12.55 -21.96
N SER A 512 -1.43 -11.41 -21.63
CA SER A 512 -0.62 -10.61 -22.57
C SER A 512 0.59 -11.39 -23.10
N VAL A 513 1.29 -12.16 -22.24
CA VAL A 513 2.40 -13.05 -22.69
C VAL A 513 1.92 -14.13 -23.65
N TYR A 514 0.72 -14.68 -23.43
CA TYR A 514 0.14 -15.66 -24.36
C TYR A 514 -0.08 -15.03 -25.74
N GLU A 515 -0.75 -13.88 -25.81
CA GLU A 515 -1.08 -13.19 -27.07
C GLU A 515 0.19 -12.71 -27.80
N LEU A 516 1.09 -12.02 -27.10
CA LEU A 516 2.35 -11.52 -27.67
C LEU A 516 3.28 -12.62 -28.16
N SER A 517 3.23 -13.82 -27.57
CA SER A 517 4.06 -14.95 -28.00
C SER A 517 3.67 -15.50 -29.37
N GLN A 518 2.44 -15.19 -29.82
CA GLN A 518 1.85 -15.72 -31.04
C GLN A 518 2.00 -17.24 -31.17
N ILE A 519 1.96 -17.95 -30.08
CA ILE A 519 2.27 -19.39 -30.05
C ILE A 519 1.31 -20.17 -30.91
N GLU A 520 0.04 -19.80 -30.93
CA GLU A 520 -1.02 -20.45 -31.70
C GLU A 520 -0.80 -20.37 -33.23
N ALA A 521 -0.24 -19.25 -33.72
CA ALA A 521 0.00 -18.99 -35.14
C ALA A 521 1.26 -19.67 -35.69
N ARG A 522 2.07 -20.33 -34.86
CA ARG A 522 3.32 -20.94 -35.27
C ARG A 522 3.08 -22.26 -36.01
N PRO A 523 3.66 -22.42 -37.18
CA PRO A 523 3.53 -23.70 -37.93
C PRO A 523 4.11 -24.88 -37.16
N GLY A 524 3.38 -25.97 -37.03
CA GLY A 524 3.85 -27.21 -36.37
C GLY A 524 3.92 -27.15 -34.84
N ILE A 525 3.39 -26.12 -34.20
CA ILE A 525 3.52 -25.90 -32.76
C ILE A 525 2.87 -27.04 -31.92
N ARG A 526 1.77 -27.67 -32.41
CA ARG A 526 1.12 -28.77 -31.69
C ARG A 526 2.06 -29.97 -31.58
N ASP A 527 2.70 -30.32 -32.69
CA ASP A 527 3.64 -31.44 -32.76
C ASP A 527 4.91 -31.14 -31.92
N GLU A 528 5.38 -29.91 -31.94
CA GLU A 528 6.50 -29.43 -31.13
C GLU A 528 6.18 -29.57 -29.63
N ILE A 529 5.04 -29.05 -29.17
CA ILE A 529 4.64 -29.14 -27.77
C ILE A 529 4.40 -30.59 -27.34
N SER A 530 3.75 -31.40 -28.18
CA SER A 530 3.51 -32.81 -27.88
C SER A 530 4.82 -33.60 -27.76
N ARG A 531 5.81 -33.31 -28.60
CA ARG A 531 7.11 -34.00 -28.61
C ARG A 531 7.97 -33.54 -27.42
N ASP A 532 8.08 -32.23 -27.19
CA ASP A 532 9.06 -31.67 -26.27
C ASP A 532 8.51 -31.57 -24.82
N PHE A 533 7.19 -31.47 -24.66
CA PHE A 533 6.55 -31.31 -23.36
C PHE A 533 5.53 -32.39 -22.99
N GLY A 534 5.22 -33.30 -23.92
CA GLY A 534 4.44 -34.51 -23.67
C GLY A 534 2.92 -34.30 -23.49
N PHE A 535 2.33 -33.23 -24.03
CA PHE A 535 0.89 -33.00 -24.01
C PHE A 535 0.39 -32.33 -25.30
N ASP A 536 -0.88 -32.54 -25.66
CA ASP A 536 -1.53 -31.86 -26.78
C ASP A 536 -2.12 -30.52 -26.28
N PRO A 537 -1.74 -29.36 -26.86
CA PRO A 537 -2.19 -28.07 -26.39
C PRO A 537 -3.64 -27.75 -26.76
N ASP A 538 -4.42 -27.30 -25.80
CA ASP A 538 -5.79 -26.79 -25.97
C ASP A 538 -5.79 -25.25 -25.94
N PHE A 539 -5.65 -24.64 -27.11
CA PHE A 539 -5.51 -23.19 -27.24
C PHE A 539 -6.80 -22.42 -26.87
N GLU A 540 -7.99 -22.95 -27.25
CA GLU A 540 -9.25 -22.29 -26.90
C GLU A 540 -9.50 -22.28 -25.38
N ASN A 541 -9.29 -23.43 -24.76
CA ASN A 541 -9.44 -23.55 -23.31
C ASN A 541 -8.37 -22.74 -22.56
N ALA A 542 -7.15 -22.64 -23.12
CA ALA A 542 -6.09 -21.81 -22.54
C ALA A 542 -6.49 -20.34 -22.50
N LYS A 543 -6.99 -19.78 -23.60
CA LYS A 543 -7.50 -18.40 -23.65
C LYS A 543 -8.59 -18.19 -22.60
N TYR A 544 -9.59 -19.07 -22.59
CA TYR A 544 -10.69 -18.99 -21.61
C TYR A 544 -10.22 -19.03 -20.16
N GLN A 545 -9.25 -19.92 -19.82
CA GLN A 545 -8.71 -20.00 -18.47
C GLN A 545 -7.88 -18.77 -18.10
N LEU A 546 -7.12 -18.20 -19.03
CA LEU A 546 -6.32 -17.00 -18.79
C LEU A 546 -7.21 -15.78 -18.59
N GLU A 547 -8.21 -15.57 -19.45
CA GLU A 547 -9.19 -14.49 -19.30
C GLU A 547 -9.98 -14.61 -17.98
N LYS A 548 -10.37 -15.84 -17.59
CA LYS A 548 -11.05 -16.10 -16.33
C LYS A 548 -10.14 -15.87 -15.12
N GLY A 549 -8.88 -16.24 -15.25
CA GLY A 549 -7.84 -15.97 -14.25
C GLY A 549 -7.61 -14.49 -14.04
N ASP A 550 -7.60 -13.72 -15.12
CA ASP A 550 -7.47 -12.26 -15.10
C ASP A 550 -8.69 -11.58 -14.44
N GLY A 551 -9.92 -11.99 -14.79
CA GLY A 551 -11.12 -11.50 -14.11
C GLY A 551 -11.12 -11.74 -12.59
N ALA A 552 -10.67 -12.92 -12.14
CA ALA A 552 -10.48 -13.20 -10.71
C ALA A 552 -9.35 -12.35 -10.12
N GLY A 553 -8.26 -12.14 -10.86
CA GLY A 553 -7.15 -11.30 -10.50
C GLY A 553 -7.56 -9.84 -10.28
N ASN A 554 -8.33 -9.28 -11.19
CA ASN A 554 -8.89 -7.93 -11.07
C ASN A 554 -9.79 -7.77 -9.84
N THR A 555 -10.63 -8.78 -9.55
CA THR A 555 -11.46 -8.79 -8.35
C THR A 555 -10.60 -8.74 -7.08
N PHE A 556 -9.59 -9.60 -6.95
CA PHE A 556 -8.75 -9.63 -5.74
C PHE A 556 -7.81 -8.44 -5.63
N LYS A 557 -7.25 -7.94 -6.73
CA LYS A 557 -6.50 -6.67 -6.80
C LYS A 557 -7.37 -5.50 -6.30
N ALA A 558 -8.66 -5.45 -6.68
CA ALA A 558 -9.58 -4.43 -6.21
C ALA A 558 -9.94 -4.61 -4.72
N THR A 559 -10.07 -5.86 -4.21
CA THR A 559 -10.46 -6.13 -2.82
C THR A 559 -9.34 -5.89 -1.82
N ALA A 560 -8.08 -6.08 -2.20
CA ALA A 560 -6.93 -5.85 -1.34
C ALA A 560 -6.69 -4.36 -1.04
N LYS A 561 -6.98 -3.49 -2.00
CA LYS A 561 -6.76 -2.03 -1.88
C LYS A 561 -7.49 -1.39 -0.70
N PRO A 562 -8.82 -1.58 -0.50
CA PRO A 562 -9.53 -1.04 0.66
C PRO A 562 -9.00 -1.55 2.00
N VAL A 563 -8.48 -2.78 2.07
CA VAL A 563 -7.86 -3.34 3.27
C VAL A 563 -6.57 -2.58 3.61
N LEU A 564 -5.68 -2.38 2.64
CA LEU A 564 -4.43 -1.65 2.82
C LEU A 564 -4.69 -0.17 3.18
N ILE A 565 -5.64 0.48 2.50
CA ILE A 565 -6.04 1.87 2.78
C ILE A 565 -6.64 1.99 4.18
N GLY A 566 -7.55 1.08 4.57
CA GLY A 566 -8.13 1.03 5.91
C GLY A 566 -7.06 0.89 6.99
N THR A 567 -6.09 -0.01 6.77
CA THR A 567 -4.94 -0.19 7.66
C THR A 567 -4.10 1.09 7.78
N ALA A 568 -3.82 1.76 6.65
CA ALA A 568 -3.05 3.00 6.64
C ALA A 568 -3.72 4.10 7.45
N VAL A 569 -5.03 4.31 7.25
CA VAL A 569 -5.77 5.38 7.91
C VAL A 569 -5.91 5.11 9.42
N VAL A 570 -6.27 3.88 9.80
CA VAL A 570 -6.37 3.50 11.21
C VAL A 570 -4.99 3.53 11.88
N GLY A 571 -3.92 3.12 11.19
CA GLY A 571 -2.54 3.24 11.64
C GLY A 571 -2.09 4.71 11.76
N ALA A 572 -2.43 5.55 10.78
CA ALA A 572 -2.12 6.98 10.81
C ALA A 572 -2.80 7.71 11.99
N THR A 573 -4.00 7.28 12.40
CA THR A 573 -4.63 7.84 13.60
C THR A 573 -3.77 7.59 14.85
N THR A 574 -3.17 6.42 14.99
CA THR A 574 -2.26 6.09 16.09
C THR A 574 -1.04 7.02 16.10
N MET A 575 -0.48 7.32 14.92
CA MET A 575 0.64 8.28 14.79
C MET A 575 0.23 9.70 15.16
N VAL A 576 -0.92 10.18 14.67
CA VAL A 576 -1.44 11.51 15.01
C VAL A 576 -1.59 11.66 16.52
N PHE A 577 -2.09 10.63 17.19
CA PHE A 577 -2.19 10.66 18.65
C PHE A 577 -0.82 10.52 19.34
N GLY A 578 0.16 9.88 18.72
CA GLY A 578 1.56 9.94 19.17
C GLY A 578 2.06 11.39 19.21
N ILE A 579 1.80 12.15 18.14
CA ILE A 579 2.09 13.61 18.09
C ILE A 579 1.36 14.36 19.20
N ILE A 580 0.09 14.07 19.44
CA ILE A 580 -0.69 14.71 20.51
C ILE A 580 -0.09 14.40 21.89
N MET A 581 0.29 13.14 22.16
CA MET A 581 0.90 12.76 23.42
C MET A 581 2.27 13.40 23.63
N LEU A 582 3.06 13.50 22.56
CA LEU A 582 4.33 14.23 22.58
C LEU A 582 4.12 15.71 22.97
N LEU A 583 3.21 16.38 22.29
CA LEU A 583 2.88 17.78 22.57
C LEU A 583 2.27 17.96 23.97
N GLU A 584 1.46 17.01 24.45
CA GLU A 584 0.92 17.01 25.80
C GLU A 584 2.02 16.88 26.86
N ASN A 585 3.06 16.07 26.61
CA ASN A 585 4.22 15.98 27.47
C ASN A 585 5.04 17.28 27.49
N LEU A 586 5.09 18.01 26.38
CA LEU A 586 5.84 19.28 26.27
C LEU A 586 5.08 20.46 26.88
N PHE A 587 3.76 20.57 26.68
CA PHE A 587 2.97 21.75 27.04
C PHE A 587 1.98 21.53 28.19
N GLY A 588 1.55 20.28 28.44
CA GLY A 588 0.69 19.91 29.57
C GLY A 588 -0.80 20.24 29.45
N ASP A 589 -1.24 20.88 28.36
CA ASP A 589 -2.62 21.32 28.16
C ASP A 589 -3.17 21.08 26.75
N VAL A 590 -2.44 20.33 25.94
CA VAL A 590 -2.76 20.12 24.52
C VAL A 590 -4.07 19.38 24.35
N VAL A 591 -4.30 18.32 25.13
CA VAL A 591 -5.52 17.51 25.04
C VAL A 591 -6.76 18.35 25.36
N THR A 592 -6.67 19.26 26.32
CA THR A 592 -7.80 20.16 26.67
C THR A 592 -8.08 21.20 25.59
N ARG A 593 -7.07 21.57 24.81
CA ARG A 593 -7.17 22.50 23.68
C ARG A 593 -7.53 21.83 22.37
N LEU A 594 -7.36 20.52 22.24
CA LEU A 594 -7.75 19.77 21.04
C LEU A 594 -9.27 19.59 21.01
N SER A 595 -9.94 20.62 20.53
CA SER A 595 -11.39 20.65 20.40
C SER A 595 -11.79 21.09 19.00
N ILE A 596 -12.82 20.48 18.44
CA ILE A 596 -13.41 20.89 17.17
C ILE A 596 -13.93 22.34 17.18
N VAL A 597 -14.09 22.92 18.38
CA VAL A 597 -14.47 24.32 18.53
C VAL A 597 -13.31 25.28 18.23
N GLN A 598 -12.07 24.76 18.20
CA GLN A 598 -10.90 25.59 17.85
C GLN A 598 -10.82 25.78 16.33
N PRO A 599 -10.78 27.03 15.85
CA PRO A 599 -10.75 27.33 14.41
C PRO A 599 -9.56 26.67 13.68
N GLU A 600 -8.40 26.59 14.34
CA GLU A 600 -7.19 26.00 13.78
C GLU A 600 -7.39 24.54 13.39
N ILE A 601 -8.09 23.76 14.19
CA ILE A 601 -8.39 22.36 13.91
C ILE A 601 -9.30 22.25 12.69
N ILE A 602 -10.38 23.04 12.64
CA ILE A 602 -11.33 23.04 11.52
C ILE A 602 -10.63 23.44 10.23
N LEU A 603 -9.83 24.52 10.27
CA LEU A 603 -9.06 24.98 9.11
C LEU A 603 -8.07 23.92 8.63
N GLY A 604 -7.44 23.21 9.58
CA GLY A 604 -6.57 22.08 9.28
C GLY A 604 -7.30 20.96 8.56
N VAL A 605 -8.46 20.52 9.06
CA VAL A 605 -9.29 19.48 8.43
C VAL A 605 -9.69 19.87 7.01
N ILE A 606 -10.11 21.14 6.81
CA ILE A 606 -10.44 21.65 5.46
C ILE A 606 -9.22 21.61 4.55
N MET A 607 -8.04 22.02 5.05
CA MET A 607 -6.80 21.98 4.29
C MET A 607 -6.42 20.54 3.92
N GLY A 608 -6.59 19.58 4.84
CA GLY A 608 -6.37 18.16 4.59
C GLY A 608 -7.25 17.62 3.47
N GLY A 609 -8.55 17.95 3.51
CA GLY A 609 -9.47 17.59 2.43
C GLY A 609 -9.06 18.20 1.09
N ALA A 610 -8.74 19.51 1.08
CA ALA A 610 -8.29 20.19 -0.14
C ALA A 610 -7.05 19.54 -0.76
N VAL A 611 -6.09 19.11 0.06
CA VAL A 611 -4.88 18.43 -0.40
C VAL A 611 -5.18 17.05 -1.01
N ILE A 612 -6.12 16.29 -0.48
CA ILE A 612 -6.54 15.00 -1.06
C ILE A 612 -7.15 15.20 -2.45
N TYR A 613 -8.04 16.20 -2.62
CA TYR A 613 -8.63 16.49 -3.93
C TYR A 613 -7.60 17.05 -4.91
N TRP A 614 -6.70 17.93 -4.46
CA TRP A 614 -5.58 18.37 -5.29
C TRP A 614 -4.72 17.17 -5.73
N PHE A 615 -4.37 16.29 -4.82
CA PHE A 615 -3.56 15.09 -5.12
C PHE A 615 -4.23 14.20 -6.18
N THR A 616 -5.53 13.94 -6.01
CA THR A 616 -6.33 13.20 -6.99
C THR A 616 -6.27 13.86 -8.37
N GLY A 617 -6.49 15.18 -8.43
CA GLY A 617 -6.42 15.95 -9.67
C GLY A 617 -5.04 15.94 -10.32
N ALA A 618 -3.98 16.11 -9.52
CA ALA A 618 -2.60 16.14 -10.01
C ALA A 618 -2.13 14.78 -10.55
N SER A 619 -2.48 13.69 -9.87
CA SER A 619 -2.15 12.34 -10.31
C SER A 619 -2.89 11.96 -11.61
N CYS A 620 -4.20 12.22 -11.68
CA CYS A 620 -4.97 12.02 -12.91
C CYS A 620 -4.45 12.90 -14.06
N GLN A 621 -4.11 14.17 -13.80
CA GLN A 621 -3.56 15.07 -14.82
C GLN A 621 -2.24 14.55 -15.38
N ALA A 622 -1.37 13.98 -14.54
CA ALA A 622 -0.13 13.39 -14.99
C ALA A 622 -0.37 12.20 -15.93
N VAL A 623 -1.34 11.35 -15.60
CA VAL A 623 -1.75 10.21 -16.44
C VAL A 623 -2.33 10.72 -17.77
N VAL A 624 -3.29 11.63 -17.73
CA VAL A 624 -3.95 12.18 -18.94
C VAL A 624 -2.93 12.77 -19.91
N THR A 625 -2.00 13.59 -19.39
CA THR A 625 -0.99 14.23 -20.25
C THR A 625 -0.01 13.22 -20.84
N GLY A 626 0.43 12.25 -20.01
CA GLY A 626 1.31 11.19 -20.46
C GLY A 626 0.65 10.28 -21.49
N ALA A 627 -0.60 9.87 -21.24
CA ALA A 627 -1.38 9.05 -22.16
C ALA A 627 -1.61 9.75 -23.51
N TYR A 628 -1.95 11.04 -23.50
CA TYR A 628 -2.03 11.82 -24.73
C TYR A 628 -0.75 11.71 -25.55
N ARG A 629 0.42 11.87 -24.92
CA ARG A 629 1.70 11.79 -25.62
C ARG A 629 2.00 10.39 -26.13
N ALA A 630 1.67 9.36 -25.36
CA ALA A 630 1.82 7.97 -25.79
C ALA A 630 0.91 7.67 -27.00
N VAL A 631 -0.36 8.06 -26.93
CA VAL A 631 -1.35 7.90 -28.02
C VAL A 631 -0.92 8.58 -29.30
N VAL A 632 -0.46 9.84 -29.22
CA VAL A 632 0.03 10.57 -30.41
C VAL A 632 1.20 9.82 -31.04
N TYR A 633 2.20 9.43 -30.22
CA TYR A 633 3.36 8.70 -30.71
C TYR A 633 2.97 7.36 -31.36
N ILE A 634 2.10 6.58 -30.70
CA ILE A 634 1.65 5.29 -31.20
C ILE A 634 0.92 5.45 -32.55
N LYS A 635 -0.01 6.41 -32.65
CA LYS A 635 -0.75 6.68 -33.90
C LYS A 635 0.17 7.05 -35.05
N GLU A 636 1.22 7.81 -34.81
CA GLU A 636 2.15 8.26 -35.84
C GLU A 636 3.13 7.18 -36.29
N ASN A 637 3.47 6.23 -35.42
CA ASN A 637 4.55 5.26 -35.66
C ASN A 637 4.07 3.83 -35.87
N MET A 638 2.81 3.52 -35.52
CA MET A 638 2.28 2.17 -35.65
C MET A 638 2.10 1.77 -37.13
N LYS A 639 2.58 0.61 -37.51
CA LYS A 639 2.49 0.03 -38.85
C LYS A 639 1.48 -1.11 -38.85
N LEU A 640 0.33 -0.90 -39.46
CA LEU A 640 -0.75 -1.89 -39.56
C LEU A 640 -0.42 -3.08 -40.44
N ASP A 641 0.50 -2.91 -41.40
CA ASP A 641 0.99 -3.93 -42.32
C ASP A 641 2.10 -4.83 -41.73
N ALA A 642 2.68 -4.42 -40.59
CA ALA A 642 3.69 -5.22 -39.90
C ALA A 642 3.05 -6.37 -39.12
N THR A 643 3.81 -7.42 -38.83
CA THR A 643 3.37 -8.53 -37.95
C THR A 643 3.55 -8.19 -36.48
N THR A 644 4.56 -7.38 -36.14
CA THR A 644 4.88 -6.96 -34.75
C THR A 644 5.38 -5.52 -34.76
N ALA A 645 5.21 -4.82 -33.64
CA ALA A 645 5.81 -3.52 -33.41
C ALA A 645 7.34 -3.59 -33.42
N SER A 646 8.00 -2.49 -33.79
CA SER A 646 9.46 -2.44 -33.68
C SER A 646 9.90 -2.28 -32.23
N GLU A 647 11.01 -2.92 -31.86
CA GLU A 647 11.58 -2.78 -30.52
C GLU A 647 11.92 -1.32 -30.18
N LYS A 648 12.29 -0.52 -31.19
CA LYS A 648 12.57 0.91 -31.02
C LYS A 648 11.31 1.67 -30.60
N ASP A 649 10.17 1.40 -31.23
CA ASP A 649 8.93 2.12 -30.96
C ASP A 649 8.37 1.72 -29.60
N SER A 650 8.43 0.43 -29.22
CA SER A 650 8.06 -0.03 -27.89
C SER A 650 8.92 0.60 -26.77
N LYS A 651 10.24 0.70 -26.99
CA LYS A 651 11.15 1.38 -26.03
C LYS A 651 10.85 2.87 -25.92
N GLU A 652 10.44 3.54 -27.00
CA GLU A 652 10.10 4.96 -26.97
C GLU A 652 8.79 5.20 -26.21
N VAL A 653 7.78 4.34 -26.34
CA VAL A 653 6.57 4.40 -25.51
C VAL A 653 6.92 4.25 -24.03
N VAL A 654 7.73 3.25 -23.65
CA VAL A 654 8.23 3.07 -22.28
C VAL A 654 8.94 4.32 -21.77
N ARG A 655 9.74 4.97 -22.62
CA ARG A 655 10.44 6.22 -22.27
C ARG A 655 9.46 7.37 -22.00
N ILE A 656 8.43 7.52 -22.85
CA ILE A 656 7.38 8.54 -22.67
C ILE A 656 6.69 8.31 -21.33
N CYS A 657 6.23 7.09 -21.06
CA CYS A 657 5.58 6.74 -19.80
C CYS A 657 6.46 7.07 -18.57
N THR A 658 7.75 6.71 -18.63
CA THR A 658 8.71 6.96 -17.54
C THR A 658 8.90 8.46 -17.29
N VAL A 659 9.08 9.26 -18.33
CA VAL A 659 9.33 10.71 -18.21
C VAL A 659 8.12 11.43 -17.59
N TYR A 660 6.90 11.09 -18.02
CA TYR A 660 5.70 11.75 -17.48
C TYR A 660 5.35 11.24 -16.09
N ALA A 661 5.60 9.98 -15.77
CA ALA A 661 5.49 9.46 -14.43
C ALA A 661 6.43 10.20 -13.45
N GLN A 662 7.68 10.43 -13.83
CA GLN A 662 8.63 11.19 -13.00
C GLN A 662 8.24 12.66 -12.85
N LYS A 663 7.76 13.33 -13.93
CA LYS A 663 7.28 14.71 -13.84
C LYS A 663 6.08 14.84 -12.88
N GLY A 664 5.13 13.91 -12.96
CA GLY A 664 3.98 13.84 -12.06
C GLY A 664 4.44 13.63 -10.61
N MET A 665 5.28 12.62 -10.38
CA MET A 665 5.83 12.31 -9.06
C MET A 665 6.58 13.50 -8.45
N TRP A 666 7.43 14.16 -9.22
CA TRP A 666 8.18 15.32 -8.73
C TRP A 666 7.25 16.42 -8.21
N ASN A 667 6.22 16.78 -8.99
CA ASN A 667 5.25 17.79 -8.58
C ASN A 667 4.52 17.37 -7.30
N ILE A 668 4.05 16.14 -7.23
CA ILE A 668 3.27 15.61 -6.10
C ILE A 668 4.13 15.54 -4.83
N PHE A 669 5.32 14.93 -4.93
CA PHE A 669 6.17 14.71 -3.77
C PHE A 669 6.62 16.02 -3.14
N ILE A 670 7.07 17.00 -3.95
CA ILE A 670 7.51 18.30 -3.42
C ILE A 670 6.39 19.03 -2.70
N VAL A 671 5.16 18.96 -3.19
CA VAL A 671 4.02 19.58 -2.49
C VAL A 671 3.76 18.90 -1.14
N VAL A 672 3.69 17.56 -1.11
CA VAL A 672 3.44 16.82 0.13
C VAL A 672 4.55 17.08 1.14
N PHE A 673 5.81 17.04 0.71
CA PHE A 673 6.98 17.31 1.53
C PHE A 673 6.97 18.75 2.08
N CYS A 674 6.73 19.73 1.22
CA CYS A 674 6.71 21.14 1.62
C CYS A 674 5.53 21.48 2.52
N LEU A 675 4.35 20.88 2.31
CA LEU A 675 3.21 21.08 3.21
C LEU A 675 3.45 20.42 4.57
N ALA A 676 4.02 19.21 4.61
CA ALA A 676 4.37 18.56 5.86
C ALA A 676 5.39 19.36 6.69
N LEU A 677 6.28 20.12 6.04
CA LEU A 677 7.17 21.07 6.71
C LEU A 677 6.48 22.39 7.04
N ALA A 678 5.75 22.99 6.10
CA ALA A 678 5.20 24.34 6.26
C ALA A 678 4.17 24.46 7.39
N LEU A 679 3.22 23.50 7.43
CA LEU A 679 2.04 23.64 8.28
C LEU A 679 2.36 23.58 9.79
N PRO A 680 3.24 22.70 10.30
CA PRO A 680 3.65 22.72 11.71
C PRO A 680 4.36 24.03 12.11
N PHE A 681 5.07 24.66 11.16
CA PHE A 681 5.76 25.92 11.41
C PHE A 681 4.79 27.12 11.59
N PHE A 682 3.56 27.00 11.07
CA PHE A 682 2.52 27.98 11.38
C PHE A 682 1.84 27.69 12.71
N ASN A 683 1.29 26.47 12.88
CA ASN A 683 0.57 26.09 14.09
C ASN A 683 0.46 24.57 14.20
N ALA A 684 0.83 23.98 15.34
CA ALA A 684 0.77 22.54 15.57
C ALA A 684 -0.67 21.98 15.58
N TYR A 685 -1.64 22.74 16.11
CA TYR A 685 -3.06 22.32 16.12
C TYR A 685 -3.66 22.32 14.72
N PHE A 686 -3.32 23.33 13.91
CA PHE A 686 -3.68 23.37 12.50
C PHE A 686 -3.14 22.15 11.76
N PHE A 687 -1.89 21.77 12.06
CA PHE A 687 -1.28 20.59 11.44
C PHE A 687 -1.93 19.28 11.89
N ILE A 688 -2.29 19.13 13.16
CA ILE A 688 -3.06 17.98 13.65
C ILE A 688 -4.40 17.87 12.89
N GLY A 689 -5.11 18.98 12.75
CA GLY A 689 -6.34 19.03 11.95
C GLY A 689 -6.10 18.61 10.50
N TYR A 690 -5.01 19.07 9.89
CA TYR A 690 -4.60 18.67 8.54
C TYR A 690 -4.36 17.17 8.43
N LEU A 691 -3.63 16.55 9.36
CA LEU A 691 -3.40 15.10 9.36
C LEU A 691 -4.69 14.29 9.51
N VAL A 692 -5.59 14.74 10.38
CA VAL A 692 -6.93 14.14 10.51
C VAL A 692 -7.71 14.27 9.20
N GLY A 693 -7.65 15.45 8.58
CA GLY A 693 -8.31 15.72 7.30
C GLY A 693 -7.80 14.80 6.18
N ILE A 694 -6.49 14.68 5.98
CA ILE A 694 -5.93 13.80 4.94
C ILE A 694 -6.28 12.33 5.20
N ALA A 695 -6.34 11.89 6.46
CA ALA A 695 -6.69 10.53 6.80
C ALA A 695 -8.15 10.20 6.43
N PHE A 696 -9.11 11.00 6.88
CA PHE A 696 -10.53 10.70 6.64
C PHE A 696 -10.96 10.96 5.19
N PHE A 697 -10.61 12.10 4.60
CA PHE A 697 -10.93 12.37 3.20
C PHE A 697 -10.19 11.39 2.28
N GLY A 698 -8.94 11.04 2.60
CA GLY A 698 -8.16 10.06 1.87
C GLY A 698 -8.79 8.67 1.90
N LEU A 699 -9.31 8.22 3.04
CA LEU A 699 -10.00 6.93 3.16
C LEU A 699 -11.17 6.82 2.20
N PHE A 700 -12.12 7.75 2.28
CA PHE A 700 -13.34 7.69 1.48
C PHE A 700 -13.06 7.92 0.00
N GLN A 701 -12.18 8.86 -0.34
CA GLN A 701 -11.79 9.13 -1.72
C GLN A 701 -11.10 7.90 -2.36
N ALA A 702 -10.19 7.27 -1.63
CA ALA A 702 -9.47 6.11 -2.13
C ALA A 702 -10.38 4.89 -2.32
N ILE A 703 -11.29 4.60 -1.38
CA ILE A 703 -12.26 3.51 -1.51
C ILE A 703 -13.19 3.76 -2.69
N PHE A 704 -13.75 4.98 -2.80
CA PHE A 704 -14.60 5.38 -3.92
C PHE A 704 -13.90 5.13 -5.26
N MET A 705 -12.68 5.62 -5.41
CA MET A 705 -11.95 5.55 -6.68
C MET A 705 -11.53 4.10 -7.02
N ALA A 706 -11.08 3.33 -6.03
CA ALA A 706 -10.69 1.94 -6.23
C ALA A 706 -11.87 1.08 -6.70
N ASN A 707 -13.04 1.26 -6.08
CA ASN A 707 -14.20 0.42 -6.36
C ASN A 707 -15.00 0.88 -7.58
N ALA A 708 -15.04 2.19 -7.88
CA ALA A 708 -15.57 2.67 -9.14
C ALA A 708 -14.75 2.14 -10.33
N GLY A 709 -13.42 2.28 -10.25
CA GLY A 709 -12.51 1.76 -11.27
C GLY A 709 -12.62 0.25 -11.45
N GLY A 710 -12.67 -0.52 -10.34
CA GLY A 710 -12.85 -1.97 -10.40
C GLY A 710 -14.19 -2.40 -11.00
N ALA A 711 -15.26 -1.63 -10.79
CA ALA A 711 -16.55 -1.92 -11.40
C ALA A 711 -16.55 -1.68 -12.92
N TRP A 712 -15.88 -0.62 -13.41
CA TRP A 712 -15.74 -0.37 -14.84
C TRP A 712 -14.88 -1.43 -15.53
N ASP A 713 -13.75 -1.79 -14.95
CA ASP A 713 -12.83 -2.81 -15.47
C ASP A 713 -13.55 -4.16 -15.60
N ASN A 714 -14.18 -4.63 -14.52
CA ASN A 714 -14.91 -5.89 -14.57
C ASN A 714 -16.18 -5.84 -15.45
N ALA A 715 -16.76 -4.68 -15.71
CA ALA A 715 -17.80 -4.55 -16.73
C ALA A 715 -17.25 -4.79 -18.14
N LYS A 716 -16.02 -4.33 -18.45
CA LYS A 716 -15.30 -4.67 -19.68
C LYS A 716 -15.05 -6.18 -19.76
N LYS A 717 -14.57 -6.81 -18.68
CA LYS A 717 -14.34 -8.26 -18.64
C LYS A 717 -15.62 -9.08 -18.84
N ILE A 718 -16.77 -8.66 -18.32
CA ILE A 718 -18.06 -9.32 -18.63
C ILE A 718 -18.34 -9.29 -20.15
N VAL A 719 -18.14 -8.14 -20.82
CA VAL A 719 -18.37 -8.02 -22.26
C VAL A 719 -17.41 -8.89 -23.05
N GLU A 720 -16.17 -8.97 -22.64
CA GLU A 720 -15.12 -9.73 -23.33
C GLU A 720 -15.25 -11.24 -23.12
N VAL A 721 -15.47 -11.68 -21.90
CA VAL A 721 -15.37 -13.10 -21.49
C VAL A 721 -16.73 -13.78 -21.50
N GLU A 722 -17.73 -13.21 -20.79
CA GLU A 722 -19.04 -13.84 -20.66
C GLU A 722 -19.90 -13.65 -21.90
N LEU A 723 -19.98 -12.41 -22.40
CA LEU A 723 -20.80 -12.06 -23.56
C LEU A 723 -20.09 -12.33 -24.89
N ARG A 724 -18.75 -12.42 -24.91
CA ARG A 724 -17.93 -12.63 -26.09
C ARG A 724 -18.21 -11.62 -27.22
N GLN A 725 -18.35 -10.33 -26.84
CA GLN A 725 -18.70 -9.23 -27.73
C GLN A 725 -17.54 -8.25 -27.93
N LYS A 726 -16.30 -8.76 -28.00
CA LYS A 726 -15.12 -7.93 -28.33
C LYS A 726 -15.31 -7.22 -29.67
N GLY A 727 -14.85 -5.96 -29.77
CA GLY A 727 -14.95 -5.17 -31.01
C GLY A 727 -16.33 -4.57 -31.35
N THR A 728 -17.32 -4.72 -30.48
CA THR A 728 -18.65 -4.11 -30.65
C THR A 728 -18.71 -2.71 -30.01
N ASP A 729 -19.78 -1.95 -30.31
CA ASP A 729 -20.03 -0.65 -29.67
C ASP A 729 -20.18 -0.78 -28.13
N LEU A 730 -20.74 -1.90 -27.65
CA LEU A 730 -20.82 -2.20 -26.23
C LEU A 730 -19.41 -2.35 -25.62
N HIS A 731 -18.53 -3.08 -26.31
CA HIS A 731 -17.14 -3.21 -25.89
C HIS A 731 -16.44 -1.86 -25.86
N ALA A 732 -16.58 -1.06 -26.91
CA ALA A 732 -16.00 0.29 -26.96
C ALA A 732 -16.49 1.17 -25.81
N ALA A 733 -17.78 1.10 -25.44
CA ALA A 733 -18.33 1.85 -24.31
C ALA A 733 -17.73 1.40 -22.97
N THR A 734 -17.50 0.10 -22.78
CA THR A 734 -16.89 -0.43 -21.54
C THR A 734 -15.39 -0.15 -21.46
N VAL A 735 -14.66 -0.14 -22.59
CA VAL A 735 -13.25 0.33 -22.65
C VAL A 735 -13.14 1.80 -22.24
N VAL A 736 -14.07 2.67 -22.66
CA VAL A 736 -14.09 4.08 -22.20
C VAL A 736 -14.25 4.17 -20.68
N GLY A 737 -15.15 3.35 -20.10
CA GLY A 737 -15.32 3.31 -18.64
C GLY A 737 -14.06 2.86 -17.90
N ASP A 738 -13.41 1.82 -18.40
CA ASP A 738 -12.16 1.31 -17.84
C ASP A 738 -11.04 2.37 -17.94
N THR A 739 -10.88 3.01 -19.08
CA THR A 739 -9.95 4.14 -19.29
C THR A 739 -10.15 5.27 -18.27
N VAL A 740 -11.42 5.60 -17.92
CA VAL A 740 -11.72 6.58 -16.85
C VAL A 740 -11.36 6.02 -15.47
N GLY A 741 -11.61 4.73 -15.25
CA GLY A 741 -11.35 4.03 -14.00
C GLY A 741 -9.88 3.84 -13.67
N ASP A 742 -9.04 3.68 -14.67
CA ASP A 742 -7.61 3.37 -14.55
C ASP A 742 -6.83 4.36 -13.67
N PRO A 743 -6.82 5.68 -13.94
CA PRO A 743 -6.13 6.62 -13.07
C PRO A 743 -6.77 6.68 -11.67
N PHE A 744 -8.01 6.26 -11.51
CA PHE A 744 -8.69 6.19 -10.22
C PHE A 744 -8.23 4.98 -9.41
N LYS A 745 -8.40 3.75 -9.97
CA LYS A 745 -8.16 2.50 -9.23
C LYS A 745 -6.67 2.19 -8.99
N ASP A 746 -5.80 2.52 -9.95
CA ASP A 746 -4.41 2.05 -9.98
C ASP A 746 -3.37 3.17 -9.79
N THR A 747 -3.78 4.45 -9.83
CA THR A 747 -2.88 5.58 -9.57
C THR A 747 -3.29 6.31 -8.29
N SER A 748 -4.41 7.03 -8.33
CA SER A 748 -4.78 7.96 -7.25
C SER A 748 -5.18 7.26 -5.96
N SER A 749 -6.06 6.25 -6.04
CA SER A 749 -6.58 5.56 -4.84
C SER A 749 -5.47 4.90 -4.04
N VAL A 750 -4.57 4.22 -4.72
CA VAL A 750 -3.52 3.42 -4.10
C VAL A 750 -2.36 4.26 -3.60
N ALA A 751 -2.03 5.36 -4.28
CA ALA A 751 -0.96 6.26 -3.88
C ALA A 751 -1.33 7.13 -2.67
N MET A 752 -2.61 7.21 -2.29
CA MET A 752 -3.03 7.86 -1.05
C MET A 752 -2.50 7.15 0.19
N ASN A 753 -2.37 5.81 0.17
CA ASN A 753 -1.86 5.03 1.28
C ASN A 753 -0.45 5.50 1.71
N PRO A 754 0.60 5.42 0.90
CA PRO A 754 1.92 5.87 1.31
C PRO A 754 2.02 7.39 1.54
N ILE A 755 1.20 8.21 0.87
CA ILE A 755 1.20 9.67 1.10
C ILE A 755 0.66 10.01 2.49
N ILE A 756 -0.41 9.38 2.95
CA ILE A 756 -0.95 9.60 4.29
C ILE A 756 0.10 9.23 5.34
N LYS A 757 0.76 8.09 5.17
CA LYS A 757 1.81 7.64 6.09
C LYS A 757 3.04 8.54 6.06
N PHE A 758 3.50 8.92 4.86
CA PHE A 758 4.62 9.85 4.72
C PHE A 758 4.33 11.19 5.39
N ALA A 759 3.14 11.76 5.16
CA ALA A 759 2.75 13.03 5.76
C ALA A 759 2.67 12.95 7.29
N THR A 760 2.22 11.82 7.86
CA THR A 760 2.15 11.63 9.31
C THR A 760 3.52 11.37 9.92
N LEU A 761 4.34 10.47 9.36
CA LEU A 761 5.67 10.14 9.86
C LEU A 761 6.65 11.31 9.74
N PHE A 762 6.73 11.90 8.56
CA PHE A 762 7.61 13.04 8.33
C PHE A 762 7.09 14.29 9.04
N GLY A 763 5.78 14.41 9.14
CA GLY A 763 5.11 15.46 9.87
C GLY A 763 5.42 15.47 11.36
N LEU A 764 5.60 14.30 11.97
CA LEU A 764 6.05 14.16 13.35
C LEU A 764 7.41 14.85 13.57
N LEU A 765 8.39 14.51 12.73
CA LEU A 765 9.71 15.15 12.72
C LEU A 765 9.59 16.68 12.51
N ALA A 766 8.72 17.10 11.60
CA ALA A 766 8.50 18.51 11.30
C ALA A 766 7.87 19.29 12.49
N VAL A 767 6.93 18.66 13.22
CA VAL A 767 6.35 19.25 14.44
C VAL A 767 7.43 19.45 15.50
N GLU A 768 8.26 18.45 15.74
CA GLU A 768 9.34 18.54 16.72
C GLU A 768 10.33 19.66 16.36
N ILE A 769 10.74 19.78 15.10
CA ILE A 769 11.55 20.89 14.61
C ILE A 769 10.85 22.23 14.88
N ALA A 770 9.56 22.32 14.53
CA ALA A 770 8.81 23.55 14.67
C ALA A 770 8.61 24.00 16.13
N VAL A 771 8.43 23.05 17.04
CA VAL A 771 8.19 23.34 18.48
C VAL A 771 9.47 23.71 19.21
N THR A 772 10.61 23.15 18.81
CA THR A 772 11.91 23.48 19.41
C THR A 772 12.44 24.85 18.99
N MET A 773 11.95 25.42 17.89
CA MET A 773 12.36 26.76 17.44
C MET A 773 11.77 27.87 18.32
N THR A 774 12.64 28.62 19.00
CA THR A 774 12.27 29.73 19.87
C THR A 774 11.98 31.03 19.11
N ASN A 775 12.60 31.23 17.94
CA ASN A 775 12.42 32.43 17.14
C ASN A 775 11.16 32.31 16.25
N THR A 776 10.05 32.87 16.71
CA THR A 776 8.74 32.83 16.06
C THR A 776 8.75 33.45 14.66
N THR A 777 9.49 34.53 14.45
CA THR A 777 9.57 35.20 13.14
C THR A 777 10.30 34.30 12.12
N ALA A 778 11.44 33.72 12.51
CA ALA A 778 12.17 32.79 11.65
C ALA A 778 11.35 31.55 11.36
N LYS A 779 10.64 31.01 12.35
CA LYS A 779 9.73 29.88 12.23
C LYS A 779 8.66 30.16 11.16
N HIS A 780 7.92 31.25 11.28
CA HIS A 780 6.86 31.59 10.32
C HIS A 780 7.43 31.92 8.93
N ALA A 781 8.61 32.52 8.84
CA ALA A 781 9.26 32.80 7.55
C ALA A 781 9.63 31.50 6.82
N ILE A 782 10.18 30.52 7.53
CA ILE A 782 10.51 29.19 6.96
C ILE A 782 9.22 28.49 6.51
N GLY A 783 8.18 28.50 7.34
CA GLY A 783 6.87 27.94 6.98
C GLY A 783 6.30 28.61 5.72
N ALA A 784 6.40 29.94 5.61
CA ALA A 784 5.94 30.68 4.44
C ALA A 784 6.72 30.31 3.16
N VAL A 785 8.04 30.14 3.25
CA VAL A 785 8.86 29.73 2.12
C VAL A 785 8.46 28.34 1.60
N PHE A 786 8.33 27.35 2.47
CA PHE A 786 7.89 26.00 2.07
C PHE A 786 6.46 26.03 1.53
N PHE A 787 5.57 26.82 2.12
CA PHE A 787 4.20 26.95 1.64
C PHE A 787 4.13 27.57 0.23
N ILE A 788 4.93 28.61 -0.04
CA ILE A 788 5.03 29.22 -1.39
C ILE A 788 5.58 28.22 -2.39
N ILE A 789 6.60 27.43 -2.03
CA ILE A 789 7.13 26.36 -2.89
C ILE A 789 6.00 25.35 -3.21
N ALA A 790 5.25 24.92 -2.19
CA ALA A 790 4.11 24.03 -2.39
C ALA A 790 3.10 24.62 -3.38
N LEU A 791 2.72 25.90 -3.25
CA LEU A 791 1.78 26.56 -4.15
C LEU A 791 2.31 26.63 -5.59
N VAL A 792 3.61 26.88 -5.78
CA VAL A 792 4.24 26.86 -7.12
C VAL A 792 4.12 25.48 -7.76
N PHE A 793 4.36 24.40 -7.00
CA PHE A 793 4.27 23.04 -7.52
C PHE A 793 2.82 22.59 -7.70
N ILE A 794 1.88 23.04 -6.85
CA ILE A 794 0.43 22.88 -7.09
C ILE A 794 0.04 23.52 -8.42
N TYR A 795 0.44 24.75 -8.66
CA TYR A 795 0.21 25.41 -9.96
C TYR A 795 0.81 24.63 -11.13
N ARG A 796 2.06 24.20 -11.01
CA ARG A 796 2.75 23.41 -12.03
C ARG A 796 2.10 22.06 -12.30
N SER A 797 1.54 21.40 -11.29
CA SER A 797 0.92 20.07 -11.42
C SER A 797 -0.24 20.07 -12.43
N PHE A 798 -0.89 21.20 -12.62
CA PHE A 798 -1.93 21.36 -13.62
C PHE A 798 -1.44 22.16 -14.86
N TYR A 799 -1.00 23.39 -14.67
CA TYR A 799 -0.75 24.30 -15.80
C TYR A 799 0.47 23.94 -16.64
N SER A 800 1.50 23.29 -16.08
CA SER A 800 2.66 22.78 -16.82
C SER A 800 2.49 21.34 -17.33
N MET A 801 1.35 20.71 -17.00
CA MET A 801 1.02 19.34 -17.41
C MET A 801 -0.23 19.30 -18.33
N ARG A 802 -0.55 20.40 -19.01
CA ARG A 802 -1.69 20.46 -19.93
C ARG A 802 -1.36 19.84 -21.29
N ILE A 803 -2.39 19.30 -21.94
CA ILE A 803 -2.33 18.95 -23.35
C ILE A 803 -2.16 20.27 -24.14
N PRO A 804 -1.21 20.35 -25.08
CA PRO A 804 -1.03 21.56 -25.92
C PRO A 804 -2.30 21.91 -26.69
N ASP A 805 -2.58 23.19 -26.78
CA ASP A 805 -3.64 23.70 -27.63
C ASP A 805 -3.13 23.73 -29.10
N GLU A 806 -3.70 22.91 -29.95
CA GLU A 806 -3.29 22.83 -31.35
C GLU A 806 -3.55 24.16 -32.12
N SER A 807 -4.50 24.96 -31.63
CA SER A 807 -4.77 26.31 -32.21
C SER A 807 -3.68 27.32 -31.90
N ALA A 808 -2.84 27.09 -30.88
CA ALA A 808 -1.72 27.96 -30.52
C ALA A 808 -0.41 27.60 -31.25
N ALA A 809 -0.39 26.52 -32.01
CA ALA A 809 0.76 26.06 -32.81
C ALA A 809 0.68 26.41 -34.31
N SER A 810 -0.44 27.01 -34.77
CA SER A 810 -0.61 27.59 -36.11
C SER A 810 -0.35 29.15 -36.05
#